data_5bb0803615a657a2a179261b3d06d97d
#
_entry.id   5bb0803615a657a2a179261b3d06d97d
#
_cell.length_a   1.000
_cell.length_b   1.000
_cell.length_c   1.000
_cell.angle_alpha   90.00
_cell.angle_beta   90.00
_cell.angle_gamma   90.00
#
_symmetry.space_group_name_H-M   'P 1'
#
loop_
_entity.id
_entity.type
_entity.pdbx_description
1 polymer ?
#
loop_
_entity_poly.entity_id
_entity_poly.type
_entity_poly.pdbx_seq_one_letter_code
_entity_poly.pdbx_strand_id
1 'polypeptide(L)'
;MSSGRSSWFFNNPDSVGKIAGESISWKDFQKTESVLYKNADVDIYGRKEYLWNQFLEKGVLKEEAKHIGFGVSESELTELEFGNNLSPIIERNFRDPNTGQILREQLNQFKDGYDALPQEAKDFWQVQQKEIIKERQFKKLENIIKNSLYMPDFMLARQHEESNTKITLISSMISYDQVNEKEVTITDEDVQKFVSKNPNKYKSEFDTRNIKYSIIDIFPTQEDSSNIRKILEDKVEAFKLATKDSIYVVSNLGKWDEAYKTKSEIKGVLNDSSFSIFDLNVGDVYGPYVEDGEYRLAKVLGKKVIPDSVKSRHILRQVKSREEYIAASKLLDSLKTLIETGKGKFDSLAMQFSQDGGSSIKGGDMGYYPKGAMVQQFNDITFYKGEKGKLYIIATQFGLHLVQITDQKFIKNEMGVHLGIISETIAPGDDITDSKLEEAQKLIEENNNLVNLEKVINEGGKYKLETAANILENGYQIKNFGENSSSAARDIIKWAFNKETKPGDVSLEVYSLQDPIKKFTNRYIIAGLSSINEKGIPKGEALLDLVREDVMKDVKFNKIVAAIGTVNDLTTQYGSYTAVIDTTKETTTNSGQLKTGYEYDLISQVAISEPNTFVGPIRGESGVYFAKLLEKKDPGKQNNVAMFRQFYKHPAVNTAMTYLMAALKKNYGVVDHRSKFF
;
A
#
# COMPACT_ATOMS: atom_id res chain seq x y z
N MET A 1 13.23 -7.30 59.11
CA MET A 1 13.89 -6.27 58.31
C MET A 1 13.76 -6.66 56.84
N SER A 2 12.70 -6.19 56.20
CA SER A 2 12.43 -6.45 54.80
C SER A 2 12.99 -5.26 54.03
N SER A 3 14.09 -5.48 53.31
CA SER A 3 14.66 -4.46 52.41
C SER A 3 13.82 -4.34 51.17
N GLY A 4 13.04 -3.26 51.12
CA GLY A 4 12.38 -2.83 49.91
C GLY A 4 13.41 -2.51 48.83
N ARG A 5 13.48 -3.36 47.79
CA ARG A 5 14.11 -3.02 46.56
C ARG A 5 13.18 -2.03 45.82
N SER A 6 13.52 -0.76 45.97
CA SER A 6 12.88 0.34 45.30
C SER A 6 12.94 0.15 43.77
N SER A 7 11.81 0.21 43.16
CA SER A 7 11.55 0.18 41.70
C SER A 7 12.06 1.43 40.96
N TRP A 8 13.33 1.74 41.07
CA TRP A 8 13.98 2.90 40.43
C TRP A 8 14.41 2.63 38.96
N PHE A 9 13.99 1.51 38.38
CA PHE A 9 14.38 1.14 37.01
C PHE A 9 13.34 1.43 35.94
N PHE A 10 12.32 2.18 36.26
CA PHE A 10 11.22 2.43 35.31
C PHE A 10 11.10 3.90 34.93
N ASN A 11 11.37 4.15 33.72
CA ASN A 11 11.15 5.29 32.86
C ASN A 11 12.42 6.10 32.56
N ASN A 12 13.15 5.63 31.54
CA ASN A 12 13.91 6.54 30.72
C ASN A 12 12.88 7.25 29.83
N PRO A 13 12.49 8.51 30.10
CA PRO A 13 11.48 9.23 29.34
C PRO A 13 11.89 9.46 27.90
N ASP A 14 13.16 9.19 27.55
CA ASP A 14 13.74 9.37 26.22
C ASP A 14 13.80 8.07 25.39
N SER A 15 13.21 6.97 25.86
CA SER A 15 13.22 5.69 25.14
C SER A 15 11.87 5.35 24.54
N VAL A 16 11.82 5.20 23.20
CA VAL A 16 10.63 4.73 22.46
C VAL A 16 10.33 3.26 22.69
N GLY A 17 11.27 2.50 23.28
CA GLY A 17 11.08 1.11 23.61
C GLY A 17 12.39 0.39 23.88
N LYS A 18 12.26 -0.94 24.14
CA LYS A 18 13.41 -1.83 24.32
C LYS A 18 13.26 -3.04 23.42
N ILE A 19 14.37 -3.47 22.85
CA ILE A 19 14.43 -4.67 22.00
C ILE A 19 15.60 -5.51 22.48
N ALA A 20 15.35 -6.76 22.83
CA ALA A 20 16.37 -7.65 23.37
C ALA A 20 17.16 -7.02 24.55
N GLY A 21 16.48 -6.25 25.40
CA GLY A 21 17.08 -5.56 26.54
C GLY A 21 17.77 -4.23 26.20
N GLU A 22 18.08 -3.93 24.94
CA GLU A 22 18.68 -2.64 24.52
C GLU A 22 17.58 -1.57 24.36
N SER A 23 17.79 -0.38 24.95
CA SER A 23 16.88 0.76 24.82
C SER A 23 17.10 1.50 23.49
N ILE A 24 16.01 1.87 22.82
CA ILE A 24 16.03 2.73 21.63
C ILE A 24 15.72 4.15 22.10
N SER A 25 16.70 5.06 21.96
CA SER A 25 16.49 6.45 22.35
C SER A 25 15.55 7.18 21.36
N TRP A 26 14.73 8.10 21.87
CA TRP A 26 13.90 8.97 21.05
C TRP A 26 14.74 9.79 20.06
N LYS A 27 15.89 10.25 20.50
CA LYS A 27 16.84 11.00 19.67
C LYS A 27 17.33 10.20 18.46
N ASP A 28 17.71 8.92 18.68
CA ASP A 28 18.17 8.06 17.58
C ASP A 28 17.03 7.73 16.62
N PHE A 29 15.82 7.53 17.17
CA PHE A 29 14.63 7.30 16.38
C PHE A 29 14.32 8.50 15.47
N GLN A 30 14.26 9.72 16.01
CA GLN A 30 14.04 10.95 15.25
C GLN A 30 15.17 11.22 14.23
N LYS A 31 16.43 11.01 14.62
CA LYS A 31 17.57 11.17 13.70
C LYS A 31 17.44 10.23 12.51
N THR A 32 17.10 8.96 12.74
CA THR A 32 16.92 7.99 11.66
C THR A 32 15.72 8.36 10.79
N GLU A 33 14.61 8.81 11.40
CA GLU A 33 13.43 9.30 10.68
C GLU A 33 13.78 10.47 9.75
N SER A 34 14.47 11.48 10.28
CA SER A 34 14.85 12.68 9.50
C SER A 34 15.81 12.38 8.36
N VAL A 35 16.70 11.40 8.54
CA VAL A 35 17.64 10.97 7.50
C VAL A 35 16.94 10.20 6.38
N LEU A 36 16.06 9.24 6.72
CA LEU A 36 15.43 8.36 5.74
C LEU A 36 14.24 9.00 5.02
N TYR A 37 13.52 9.91 5.68
CA TYR A 37 12.21 10.39 5.23
C TYR A 37 12.11 11.92 5.09
N LYS A 38 13.22 12.64 4.98
CA LYS A 38 13.27 14.11 4.90
C LYS A 38 12.30 14.70 3.86
N ASN A 39 12.14 14.03 2.72
CA ASN A 39 11.31 14.48 1.59
C ASN A 39 10.20 13.50 1.22
N ALA A 40 9.85 12.56 2.12
CA ALA A 40 8.85 11.56 1.82
C ALA A 40 7.44 12.09 2.13
N ASP A 41 6.58 12.13 1.12
CA ASP A 41 5.15 12.38 1.26
C ASP A 41 4.43 11.08 1.67
N VAL A 42 4.68 10.65 2.90
CA VAL A 42 4.11 9.42 3.48
C VAL A 42 3.45 9.78 4.80
N ASP A 43 2.34 9.12 5.09
CA ASP A 43 1.65 9.25 6.38
C ASP A 43 2.60 9.13 7.57
N ILE A 44 2.53 10.11 8.48
CA ILE A 44 3.47 10.25 9.60
C ILE A 44 3.46 9.04 10.54
N TYR A 45 2.29 8.45 10.79
CA TYR A 45 2.16 7.30 11.68
C TYR A 45 2.61 6.01 11.00
N GLY A 46 2.26 5.83 9.72
CA GLY A 46 2.75 4.72 8.91
C GLY A 46 4.27 4.71 8.78
N ARG A 47 4.88 5.89 8.61
CA ARG A 47 6.33 6.06 8.59
C ARG A 47 6.98 5.67 9.92
N LYS A 48 6.42 6.09 11.04
CA LYS A 48 6.90 5.73 12.38
C LYS A 48 6.74 4.25 12.69
N GLU A 49 5.65 3.63 12.24
CA GLU A 49 5.45 2.18 12.33
C GLU A 49 6.50 1.41 11.53
N TYR A 50 6.74 1.83 10.28
CA TYR A 50 7.78 1.24 9.45
C TYR A 50 9.15 1.36 10.10
N LEU A 51 9.49 2.54 10.60
CA LEU A 51 10.75 2.79 11.28
C LEU A 51 10.91 1.94 12.55
N TRP A 52 9.85 1.81 13.35
CA TRP A 52 9.85 0.92 14.51
C TRP A 52 10.12 -0.54 14.13
N ASN A 53 9.48 -1.03 13.09
CA ASN A 53 9.72 -2.38 12.59
C ASN A 53 11.16 -2.57 12.09
N GLN A 54 11.78 -1.54 11.51
CA GLN A 54 13.20 -1.55 11.14
C GLN A 54 14.09 -1.72 12.38
N PHE A 55 13.83 -0.97 13.45
CA PHE A 55 14.58 -1.11 14.72
C PHE A 55 14.36 -2.49 15.35
N LEU A 56 13.13 -3.01 15.32
CA LEU A 56 12.79 -4.35 15.80
C LEU A 56 13.61 -5.44 15.10
N GLU A 57 13.54 -5.45 13.77
CA GLU A 57 14.27 -6.43 12.97
C GLU A 57 15.78 -6.37 13.22
N LYS A 58 16.32 -5.16 13.24
CA LYS A 58 17.75 -4.95 13.49
C LYS A 58 18.16 -5.42 14.87
N GLY A 59 17.41 -5.08 15.92
CA GLY A 59 17.73 -5.48 17.30
C GLY A 59 17.68 -6.99 17.48
N VAL A 60 16.63 -7.62 16.97
CA VAL A 60 16.44 -9.08 17.03
C VAL A 60 17.52 -9.82 16.24
N LEU A 61 17.81 -9.38 15.01
CA LEU A 61 18.86 -9.99 14.18
C LEU A 61 20.25 -9.82 14.77
N LYS A 62 20.54 -8.69 15.38
CA LYS A 62 21.81 -8.44 16.08
C LYS A 62 22.04 -9.44 17.22
N GLU A 63 21.00 -9.68 18.03
CA GLU A 63 21.11 -10.63 19.14
C GLU A 63 21.18 -12.09 18.66
N GLU A 64 20.37 -12.46 17.67
CA GLU A 64 20.44 -13.79 17.06
C GLU A 64 21.79 -14.03 16.40
N ALA A 65 22.34 -13.02 15.71
CA ALA A 65 23.66 -13.09 15.10
C ALA A 65 24.78 -13.34 16.13
N LYS A 66 24.68 -12.75 17.33
CA LYS A 66 25.60 -13.03 18.43
C LYS A 66 25.41 -14.46 18.97
N HIS A 67 24.15 -14.90 19.08
CA HIS A 67 23.82 -16.19 19.68
C HIS A 67 24.30 -17.37 18.82
N ILE A 68 24.09 -17.32 17.50
CA ILE A 68 24.45 -18.42 16.60
C ILE A 68 25.66 -18.13 15.68
N GLY A 69 26.29 -16.98 15.82
CA GLY A 69 27.58 -16.68 15.20
C GLY A 69 27.58 -16.29 13.73
N PHE A 70 26.52 -15.60 13.22
CA PHE A 70 26.49 -15.15 11.82
C PHE A 70 26.64 -13.61 11.66
N GLY A 71 27.48 -13.02 12.48
CA GLY A 71 27.81 -11.58 12.40
C GLY A 71 28.36 -11.13 11.05
N VAL A 72 28.47 -9.82 10.86
CA VAL A 72 29.11 -9.20 9.71
C VAL A 72 30.43 -8.61 10.20
N SER A 73 31.57 -9.06 9.63
CA SER A 73 32.88 -8.53 9.97
C SER A 73 33.14 -7.19 9.27
N GLU A 74 34.10 -6.41 9.73
CA GLU A 74 34.50 -5.16 9.11
C GLU A 74 34.97 -5.36 7.66
N SER A 75 35.71 -6.44 7.40
CA SER A 75 36.14 -6.77 6.03
C SER A 75 34.96 -7.12 5.13
N GLU A 76 33.97 -7.86 5.63
CA GLU A 76 32.75 -8.16 4.87
C GLU A 76 31.92 -6.90 4.62
N LEU A 77 31.82 -6.01 5.62
CA LEU A 77 31.11 -4.74 5.46
C LEU A 77 31.79 -3.88 4.39
N THR A 78 33.11 -3.77 4.42
CA THR A 78 33.89 -3.04 3.43
C THR A 78 33.70 -3.61 2.01
N GLU A 79 33.63 -4.94 1.88
CA GLU A 79 33.33 -5.60 0.60
C GLU A 79 31.91 -5.26 0.10
N LEU A 80 30.92 -5.24 0.99
CA LEU A 80 29.53 -4.89 0.68
C LEU A 80 29.35 -3.40 0.34
N GLU A 81 30.20 -2.53 0.86
CA GLU A 81 30.15 -1.09 0.60
C GLU A 81 30.95 -0.68 -0.65
N PHE A 82 32.14 -1.24 -0.84
CA PHE A 82 33.11 -0.74 -1.84
C PHE A 82 33.75 -1.84 -2.69
N GLY A 83 33.50 -3.11 -2.37
CA GLY A 83 34.10 -4.25 -3.05
C GLY A 83 33.38 -4.65 -4.34
N ASN A 84 33.63 -5.88 -4.81
CA ASN A 84 33.03 -6.41 -6.04
C ASN A 84 31.58 -6.89 -5.84
N ASN A 85 31.25 -7.32 -4.62
CA ASN A 85 29.92 -7.80 -4.25
C ASN A 85 29.20 -6.74 -3.41
N LEU A 86 28.75 -5.67 -4.06
CA LEU A 86 28.06 -4.59 -3.39
C LEU A 86 26.73 -5.03 -2.79
N SER A 87 26.37 -4.43 -1.67
CA SER A 87 25.01 -4.60 -1.15
C SER A 87 23.98 -3.96 -2.10
N PRO A 88 22.75 -4.50 -2.19
CA PRO A 88 21.69 -3.91 -3.00
C PRO A 88 21.39 -2.45 -2.65
N ILE A 89 21.69 -2.03 -1.42
CA ILE A 89 21.54 -0.64 -0.96
C ILE A 89 22.54 0.27 -1.66
N ILE A 90 23.80 -0.15 -1.72
CA ILE A 90 24.87 0.59 -2.41
C ILE A 90 24.64 0.58 -3.92
N GLU A 91 24.28 -0.58 -4.48
CA GLU A 91 23.93 -0.66 -5.89
C GLU A 91 22.84 0.33 -6.29
N ARG A 92 21.77 0.41 -5.51
CA ARG A 92 20.67 1.35 -5.77
C ARG A 92 21.12 2.81 -5.70
N ASN A 93 21.97 3.15 -4.72
CA ASN A 93 22.40 4.54 -4.49
C ASN A 93 23.41 5.02 -5.56
N PHE A 94 24.20 4.11 -6.12
CA PHE A 94 25.24 4.39 -7.11
C PHE A 94 24.96 3.79 -8.49
N ARG A 95 23.69 3.44 -8.78
CA ARG A 95 23.26 2.98 -10.10
C ARG A 95 22.93 4.15 -11.00
N ASP A 96 23.50 4.16 -12.20
CA ASP A 96 23.10 5.11 -13.24
C ASP A 96 21.67 4.81 -13.71
N PRO A 97 20.74 5.76 -13.60
CA PRO A 97 19.34 5.52 -13.96
C PRO A 97 19.12 5.26 -15.45
N ASN A 98 20.05 5.67 -16.31
CA ASN A 98 19.94 5.52 -17.77
C ASN A 98 20.54 4.22 -18.27
N THR A 99 21.70 3.84 -17.73
CA THR A 99 22.45 2.66 -18.20
C THR A 99 22.27 1.45 -17.31
N GLY A 100 21.79 1.64 -16.09
CA GLY A 100 21.67 0.60 -15.08
C GLY A 100 23.01 0.12 -14.50
N GLN A 101 24.14 0.70 -14.94
CA GLN A 101 25.49 0.35 -14.48
C GLN A 101 25.82 1.03 -13.16
N ILE A 102 26.71 0.40 -12.38
CA ILE A 102 27.20 0.98 -11.13
C ILE A 102 28.26 2.05 -11.42
N LEU A 103 28.06 3.24 -10.88
CA LEU A 103 28.97 4.37 -10.99
C LEU A 103 30.16 4.21 -10.04
N ARG A 104 31.06 3.28 -10.38
CA ARG A 104 32.22 2.88 -9.54
C ARG A 104 33.14 4.04 -9.19
N GLU A 105 33.40 4.93 -10.15
CA GLU A 105 34.23 6.11 -9.90
C GLU A 105 33.63 7.03 -8.84
N GLN A 106 32.31 7.26 -8.88
CA GLN A 106 31.64 8.07 -7.87
C GLN A 106 31.65 7.41 -6.50
N LEU A 107 31.49 6.09 -6.44
CA LEU A 107 31.59 5.33 -5.20
C LEU A 107 33.00 5.42 -4.59
N ASN A 108 34.03 5.31 -5.40
CA ASN A 108 35.42 5.46 -4.95
C ASN A 108 35.73 6.89 -4.49
N GLN A 109 35.29 7.91 -5.24
CA GLN A 109 35.42 9.32 -4.83
C GLN A 109 34.69 9.59 -3.50
N PHE A 110 33.51 9.00 -3.31
CA PHE A 110 32.80 9.09 -2.04
C PHE A 110 33.61 8.48 -0.89
N LYS A 111 34.18 7.28 -1.08
CA LYS A 111 35.05 6.60 -0.12
C LYS A 111 36.24 7.47 0.28
N ASP A 112 36.98 7.94 -0.72
CA ASP A 112 38.22 8.70 -0.52
C ASP A 112 37.97 10.10 0.08
N GLY A 113 36.82 10.70 -0.21
CA GLY A 113 36.40 12.01 0.28
C GLY A 113 35.58 11.99 1.56
N TYR A 114 35.34 10.82 2.18
CA TYR A 114 34.40 10.67 3.30
C TYR A 114 34.63 11.64 4.46
N ASP A 115 35.90 11.85 4.85
CA ASP A 115 36.25 12.72 5.97
C ASP A 115 35.91 14.19 5.75
N ALA A 116 35.89 14.63 4.51
CA ALA A 116 35.56 16.00 4.10
C ALA A 116 34.05 16.23 3.91
N LEU A 117 33.21 15.19 3.97
CA LEU A 117 31.77 15.30 3.77
C LEU A 117 31.08 16.10 4.88
N PRO A 118 29.98 16.82 4.56
CA PRO A 118 29.11 17.43 5.55
C PRO A 118 28.57 16.40 6.54
N GLN A 119 28.28 16.82 7.79
CA GLN A 119 27.79 15.92 8.83
C GLN A 119 26.51 15.19 8.45
N GLU A 120 25.60 15.84 7.69
CA GLU A 120 24.36 15.23 7.21
C GLU A 120 24.63 14.03 6.30
N ALA A 121 25.61 14.14 5.39
CA ALA A 121 26.02 13.04 4.48
C ALA A 121 26.65 11.89 5.27
N LYS A 122 27.45 12.20 6.29
CA LYS A 122 28.02 11.19 7.20
C LYS A 122 26.95 10.47 8.00
N ASP A 123 25.96 11.20 8.51
CA ASP A 123 24.82 10.64 9.24
C ASP A 123 23.98 9.73 8.34
N PHE A 124 23.73 10.15 7.09
CA PHE A 124 23.06 9.32 6.10
C PHE A 124 23.83 8.01 5.85
N TRP A 125 25.13 8.10 5.63
CA TRP A 125 25.99 6.91 5.42
C TRP A 125 25.97 5.95 6.61
N GLN A 126 26.08 6.47 7.83
CA GLN A 126 26.00 5.65 9.05
C GLN A 126 24.66 4.90 9.17
N VAL A 127 23.55 5.54 8.78
CA VAL A 127 22.26 4.86 8.72
C VAL A 127 22.26 3.76 7.65
N GLN A 128 22.82 4.04 6.47
CA GLN A 128 22.94 3.04 5.39
C GLN A 128 23.81 1.85 5.81
N GLN A 129 24.94 2.06 6.50
CA GLN A 129 25.79 0.98 7.01
C GLN A 129 25.01 0.05 7.96
N LYS A 130 24.21 0.63 8.84
CA LYS A 130 23.36 -0.16 9.76
C LYS A 130 22.32 -0.99 9.00
N GLU A 131 21.79 -0.47 7.91
CA GLU A 131 20.85 -1.20 7.06
C GLU A 131 21.54 -2.30 6.24
N ILE A 132 22.76 -2.06 5.73
CA ILE A 132 23.57 -3.07 5.04
C ILE A 132 23.86 -4.24 5.98
N ILE A 133 24.28 -3.96 7.23
CA ILE A 133 24.54 -5.00 8.24
C ILE A 133 23.27 -5.81 8.51
N LYS A 134 22.13 -5.15 8.72
CA LYS A 134 20.84 -5.79 8.95
C LYS A 134 20.44 -6.69 7.75
N GLU A 135 20.50 -6.16 6.55
CA GLU A 135 20.17 -6.89 5.31
C GLU A 135 21.05 -8.13 5.16
N ARG A 136 22.37 -7.98 5.43
CA ARG A 136 23.30 -9.10 5.35
C ARG A 136 23.06 -10.17 6.43
N GLN A 137 22.79 -9.76 7.65
CA GLN A 137 22.40 -10.68 8.72
C GLN A 137 21.11 -11.42 8.40
N PHE A 138 20.11 -10.69 7.92
CA PHE A 138 18.84 -11.31 7.46
C PHE A 138 19.10 -12.35 6.37
N LYS A 139 19.93 -12.04 5.38
CA LYS A 139 20.28 -12.95 4.28
C LYS A 139 21.02 -14.20 4.75
N LYS A 140 21.95 -14.03 5.71
CA LYS A 140 22.65 -15.19 6.32
C LYS A 140 21.66 -16.09 7.06
N LEU A 141 20.79 -15.51 7.89
CA LEU A 141 19.77 -16.25 8.62
C LEU A 141 18.79 -16.94 7.65
N GLU A 142 18.31 -16.21 6.63
CA GLU A 142 17.46 -16.77 5.58
C GLU A 142 18.10 -17.99 4.90
N ASN A 143 19.39 -17.90 4.55
CA ASN A 143 20.11 -19.02 3.94
C ASN A 143 20.25 -20.22 4.88
N ILE A 144 20.52 -19.99 6.17
CA ILE A 144 20.56 -21.04 7.19
C ILE A 144 19.22 -21.78 7.22
N ILE A 145 18.11 -21.02 7.32
CA ILE A 145 16.77 -21.61 7.37
C ILE A 145 16.39 -22.32 6.07
N LYS A 146 16.61 -21.69 4.92
CA LYS A 146 16.30 -22.31 3.62
C LYS A 146 17.06 -23.61 3.41
N ASN A 147 18.33 -23.63 3.77
CA ASN A 147 19.15 -24.84 3.65
C ASN A 147 18.78 -25.92 4.68
N SER A 148 18.18 -25.56 5.81
CA SER A 148 17.67 -26.51 6.80
C SER A 148 16.35 -27.17 6.40
N LEU A 149 15.60 -26.55 5.48
CA LEU A 149 14.33 -27.07 4.95
C LEU A 149 14.57 -28.17 3.90
N TYR A 150 15.32 -29.18 4.30
CA TYR A 150 15.58 -30.33 3.44
C TYR A 150 14.38 -31.31 3.44
N MET A 151 13.94 -31.69 2.26
CA MET A 151 12.92 -32.74 2.11
C MET A 151 13.57 -34.01 1.54
N PRO A 152 13.52 -35.13 2.25
CA PRO A 152 14.02 -36.43 1.75
C PRO A 152 13.33 -36.85 0.45
N ASP A 153 14.00 -37.66 -0.37
CA ASP A 153 13.47 -38.07 -1.68
C ASP A 153 12.15 -38.86 -1.57
N PHE A 154 12.01 -39.71 -0.56
CA PHE A 154 10.76 -40.43 -0.34
C PHE A 154 9.58 -39.52 -0.02
N MET A 155 9.83 -38.40 0.71
CA MET A 155 8.79 -37.40 1.00
C MET A 155 8.45 -36.56 -0.23
N LEU A 156 9.45 -36.24 -1.06
CA LEU A 156 9.22 -35.54 -2.34
C LEU A 156 8.38 -36.42 -3.29
N ALA A 157 8.70 -37.70 -3.39
CA ALA A 157 7.93 -38.64 -4.19
C ALA A 157 6.48 -38.75 -3.69
N ARG A 158 6.30 -38.89 -2.38
CA ARG A 158 4.97 -38.93 -1.75
C ARG A 158 4.18 -37.64 -1.97
N GLN A 159 4.81 -36.49 -1.80
CA GLN A 159 4.15 -35.22 -2.06
C GLN A 159 3.74 -35.06 -3.53
N HIS A 160 4.58 -35.54 -4.46
CA HIS A 160 4.21 -35.54 -5.87
C HIS A 160 2.99 -36.41 -6.13
N GLU A 161 2.94 -37.63 -5.55
CA GLU A 161 1.80 -38.54 -5.64
C GLU A 161 0.54 -37.83 -5.06
N GLU A 162 0.60 -37.35 -3.84
CA GLU A 162 -0.52 -36.71 -3.17
C GLU A 162 -1.03 -35.48 -3.95
N SER A 163 -0.13 -34.64 -4.50
CA SER A 163 -0.51 -33.43 -5.24
C SER A 163 -1.12 -33.72 -6.61
N ASN A 164 -0.81 -34.84 -7.21
CA ASN A 164 -1.25 -35.23 -8.54
C ASN A 164 -2.29 -36.36 -8.55
N THR A 165 -2.56 -36.98 -7.40
CA THR A 165 -3.65 -37.93 -7.25
C THR A 165 -4.98 -37.24 -7.50
N LYS A 166 -5.72 -37.73 -8.47
CA LYS A 166 -7.05 -37.26 -8.81
C LYS A 166 -8.10 -38.17 -8.21
N ILE A 167 -9.09 -37.60 -7.59
CA ILE A 167 -10.25 -38.34 -7.07
C ILE A 167 -11.53 -37.87 -7.74
N THR A 168 -12.43 -38.80 -7.94
CA THR A 168 -13.82 -38.56 -8.30
C THR A 168 -14.68 -39.02 -7.15
N LEU A 169 -15.49 -38.11 -6.63
CA LEU A 169 -16.34 -38.41 -5.48
C LEU A 169 -17.78 -37.95 -5.76
N ILE A 170 -18.72 -38.64 -5.11
CA ILE A 170 -20.10 -38.20 -5.00
C ILE A 170 -20.35 -37.79 -3.56
N SER A 171 -20.96 -36.61 -3.35
CA SER A 171 -21.28 -36.09 -2.04
C SER A 171 -22.73 -35.65 -1.93
N SER A 172 -23.26 -35.74 -0.75
CA SER A 172 -24.59 -35.22 -0.35
C SER A 172 -24.38 -34.19 0.74
N MET A 173 -24.88 -32.95 0.55
CA MET A 173 -24.67 -31.82 1.45
C MET A 173 -26.00 -31.29 1.98
N ILE A 174 -26.12 -31.22 3.30
CA ILE A 174 -27.18 -30.51 4.00
C ILE A 174 -26.65 -29.12 4.39
N SER A 175 -27.20 -28.06 3.77
CA SER A 175 -26.78 -26.69 4.10
C SER A 175 -27.12 -26.28 5.53
N TYR A 176 -26.21 -25.54 6.18
CA TYR A 176 -26.48 -24.93 7.50
C TYR A 176 -27.61 -23.90 7.45
N ASP A 177 -27.98 -23.37 6.29
CA ASP A 177 -29.09 -22.41 6.13
C ASP A 177 -30.46 -23.02 6.43
N GLN A 178 -30.57 -24.37 6.41
CA GLN A 178 -31.81 -25.07 6.80
C GLN A 178 -32.06 -25.04 8.31
N VAL A 179 -31.08 -24.62 9.11
CA VAL A 179 -31.24 -24.41 10.54
C VAL A 179 -31.42 -22.93 10.79
N ASN A 180 -32.62 -22.54 11.25
CA ASN A 180 -32.92 -21.14 11.59
C ASN A 180 -32.04 -20.67 12.75
N GLU A 181 -31.29 -19.60 12.54
CA GLU A 181 -30.39 -19.05 13.57
C GLU A 181 -31.11 -18.62 14.85
N LYS A 182 -32.34 -18.18 14.74
CA LYS A 182 -33.16 -17.79 15.91
C LYS A 182 -33.48 -18.97 16.82
N GLU A 183 -33.37 -20.20 16.32
CA GLU A 183 -33.61 -21.43 17.07
C GLU A 183 -32.32 -22.06 17.62
N VAL A 184 -31.19 -21.41 17.42
CA VAL A 184 -29.88 -21.87 17.88
C VAL A 184 -29.40 -20.95 19.00
N THR A 185 -29.24 -21.52 20.17
CA THR A 185 -28.63 -20.84 21.32
C THR A 185 -27.20 -21.31 21.45
N ILE A 186 -26.24 -20.38 21.38
CA ILE A 186 -24.83 -20.66 21.69
C ILE A 186 -24.66 -20.51 23.20
N THR A 187 -24.16 -21.56 23.84
CA THR A 187 -23.90 -21.55 25.29
C THR A 187 -22.41 -21.26 25.55
N ASP A 188 -22.08 -20.80 26.76
CA ASP A 188 -20.70 -20.64 27.19
C ASP A 188 -19.90 -21.95 27.10
N GLU A 189 -20.55 -23.10 27.32
CA GLU A 189 -19.93 -24.43 27.19
C GLU A 189 -19.53 -24.70 25.71
N ASP A 190 -20.37 -24.36 24.73
CA ASP A 190 -20.07 -24.50 23.31
C ASP A 190 -18.86 -23.67 22.93
N VAL A 191 -18.80 -22.42 23.41
CA VAL A 191 -17.69 -21.49 23.20
C VAL A 191 -16.39 -22.07 23.80
N GLN A 192 -16.42 -22.49 25.06
CA GLN A 192 -15.25 -23.04 25.74
C GLN A 192 -14.76 -24.34 25.08
N LYS A 193 -15.66 -25.23 24.70
CA LYS A 193 -15.35 -26.47 24.00
C LYS A 193 -14.72 -26.21 22.65
N PHE A 194 -15.22 -25.23 21.91
CA PHE A 194 -14.68 -24.83 20.61
C PHE A 194 -13.27 -24.26 20.72
N VAL A 195 -13.08 -23.27 21.62
CA VAL A 195 -11.80 -22.60 21.83
C VAL A 195 -10.73 -23.54 22.37
N SER A 196 -11.10 -24.51 23.23
CA SER A 196 -10.16 -25.50 23.79
C SER A 196 -9.51 -26.41 22.75
N LYS A 197 -10.13 -26.60 21.57
CA LYS A 197 -9.55 -27.37 20.46
C LYS A 197 -8.33 -26.67 19.86
N ASN A 198 -8.32 -25.31 19.82
CA ASN A 198 -7.26 -24.51 19.22
C ASN A 198 -7.01 -23.20 20.02
N PRO A 199 -6.55 -23.29 21.28
CA PRO A 199 -6.47 -22.12 22.18
C PRO A 199 -5.48 -21.06 21.66
N ASN A 200 -4.43 -21.44 20.97
CA ASN A 200 -3.44 -20.52 20.42
C ASN A 200 -3.98 -19.66 19.26
N LYS A 201 -5.04 -20.11 18.57
CA LYS A 201 -5.70 -19.34 17.50
C LYS A 201 -6.38 -18.08 18.04
N TYR A 202 -6.88 -18.13 19.28
CA TYR A 202 -7.68 -17.09 19.90
C TYR A 202 -6.94 -16.28 20.97
N LYS A 203 -5.66 -16.60 21.20
CA LYS A 203 -4.84 -15.93 22.20
C LYS A 203 -4.25 -14.65 21.65
N SER A 204 -4.65 -13.51 22.21
CA SER A 204 -4.00 -12.23 21.93
C SER A 204 -2.66 -12.11 22.66
N GLU A 205 -1.64 -11.60 21.97
CA GLU A 205 -0.33 -11.31 22.57
C GLU A 205 -0.29 -9.93 23.26
N PHE A 206 -1.30 -9.09 23.02
CA PHE A 206 -1.40 -7.71 23.50
C PHE A 206 -2.79 -7.42 24.07
N ASP A 207 -2.85 -6.42 24.94
CA ASP A 207 -4.11 -5.81 25.30
C ASP A 207 -4.73 -5.14 24.09
N THR A 208 -6.03 -5.30 23.91
CA THR A 208 -6.76 -4.69 22.81
C THR A 208 -8.02 -3.98 23.29
N ARG A 209 -8.58 -3.14 22.43
CA ARG A 209 -9.85 -2.45 22.63
C ARG A 209 -10.78 -2.75 21.48
N ASN A 210 -12.08 -2.88 21.77
CA ASN A 210 -13.11 -2.86 20.77
C ASN A 210 -13.85 -1.53 20.87
N ILE A 211 -13.99 -0.85 19.75
CA ILE A 211 -14.62 0.47 19.65
C ILE A 211 -15.81 0.35 18.72
N LYS A 212 -16.95 0.90 19.15
CA LYS A 212 -18.08 1.17 18.27
C LYS A 212 -18.04 2.64 17.87
N TYR A 213 -18.30 2.91 16.60
CA TYR A 213 -18.23 4.27 16.07
C TYR A 213 -19.29 4.50 15.02
N SER A 214 -19.68 5.76 14.86
CA SER A 214 -20.58 6.22 13.80
C SER A 214 -19.90 7.30 12.96
N ILE A 215 -20.12 7.23 11.66
CA ILE A 215 -19.62 8.19 10.68
C ILE A 215 -20.77 9.11 10.30
N ILE A 216 -20.52 10.41 10.38
CA ILE A 216 -21.42 11.47 9.96
C ILE A 216 -20.78 12.14 8.75
N ASP A 217 -21.29 11.80 7.56
CA ASP A 217 -20.78 12.37 6.31
C ASP A 217 -21.24 13.82 6.15
N ILE A 218 -20.37 14.64 5.59
CA ILE A 218 -20.62 16.05 5.29
C ILE A 218 -20.50 16.23 3.78
N PHE A 219 -21.60 16.55 3.14
CA PHE A 219 -21.66 16.81 1.70
C PHE A 219 -21.92 18.28 1.44
N PRO A 220 -21.32 18.85 0.38
CA PRO A 220 -21.66 20.19 -0.08
C PRO A 220 -23.16 20.32 -0.34
N THR A 221 -23.75 21.41 0.08
CA THR A 221 -25.12 21.77 -0.23
C THR A 221 -25.27 22.30 -1.66
N GLN A 222 -26.49 22.46 -2.15
CA GLN A 222 -26.73 23.16 -3.42
C GLN A 222 -26.30 24.62 -3.36
N GLU A 223 -26.41 25.25 -2.19
CA GLU A 223 -25.97 26.62 -1.97
C GLU A 223 -24.43 26.71 -2.05
N ASP A 224 -23.71 25.80 -1.37
CA ASP A 224 -22.24 25.71 -1.47
C ASP A 224 -21.81 25.56 -2.94
N SER A 225 -22.41 24.60 -3.63
CA SER A 225 -22.13 24.36 -5.05
C SER A 225 -22.40 25.60 -5.92
N SER A 226 -23.51 26.29 -5.65
CA SER A 226 -23.87 27.50 -6.40
C SER A 226 -22.93 28.68 -6.10
N ASN A 227 -22.50 28.84 -4.86
CA ASN A 227 -21.56 29.88 -4.46
C ASN A 227 -20.18 29.65 -5.11
N ILE A 228 -19.69 28.40 -5.11
CA ILE A 228 -18.40 28.05 -5.75
C ILE A 228 -18.49 28.25 -7.27
N ARG A 229 -19.59 27.85 -7.87
CA ARG A 229 -19.85 28.10 -9.31
C ARG A 229 -19.79 29.59 -9.63
N LYS A 230 -20.42 30.43 -8.83
CA LYS A 230 -20.43 31.87 -9.00
C LYS A 230 -19.04 32.49 -8.91
N ILE A 231 -18.20 32.02 -7.98
CA ILE A 231 -16.79 32.42 -7.87
C ILE A 231 -16.06 32.25 -9.21
N LEU A 232 -16.31 31.16 -9.91
CA LEU A 232 -15.69 30.92 -11.22
C LEU A 232 -16.38 31.71 -12.33
N GLU A 233 -17.71 31.87 -12.29
CA GLU A 233 -18.44 32.75 -13.25
C GLU A 233 -17.90 34.16 -13.23
N ASP A 234 -17.62 34.71 -12.04
CA ASP A 234 -17.03 36.06 -11.87
C ASP A 234 -15.59 36.16 -12.43
N LYS A 235 -14.89 35.05 -12.56
CA LYS A 235 -13.54 34.98 -13.13
C LYS A 235 -13.50 34.85 -14.66
N VAL A 236 -14.61 34.52 -15.33
CA VAL A 236 -14.65 34.21 -16.78
C VAL A 236 -14.07 35.34 -17.62
N GLU A 237 -14.59 36.59 -17.43
CA GLU A 237 -14.13 37.74 -18.23
C GLU A 237 -12.65 38.08 -17.95
N ALA A 238 -12.23 38.07 -16.68
CA ALA A 238 -10.86 38.30 -16.33
C ALA A 238 -9.92 37.24 -16.93
N PHE A 239 -10.34 35.97 -16.95
CA PHE A 239 -9.56 34.90 -17.56
C PHE A 239 -9.50 35.04 -19.08
N LYS A 240 -10.62 35.41 -19.72
CA LYS A 240 -10.68 35.69 -21.17
C LYS A 240 -9.72 36.78 -21.58
N LEU A 241 -9.67 37.86 -20.81
CA LEU A 241 -8.85 39.04 -21.07
C LEU A 241 -7.38 38.92 -20.61
N ALA A 242 -7.05 37.87 -19.88
CA ALA A 242 -5.68 37.67 -19.40
C ALA A 242 -4.68 37.62 -20.57
N THR A 243 -3.63 38.43 -20.49
CA THR A 243 -2.56 38.49 -21.50
C THR A 243 -1.36 37.62 -21.14
N LYS A 244 -1.25 37.23 -19.86
CA LYS A 244 -0.21 36.29 -19.32
C LYS A 244 -0.91 35.10 -18.73
N ASP A 245 -1.41 34.22 -19.57
CA ASP A 245 -2.24 33.08 -19.18
C ASP A 245 -1.57 32.18 -18.15
N SER A 246 -0.27 31.91 -18.30
CA SER A 246 0.48 31.08 -17.34
C SER A 246 0.49 31.65 -15.91
N ILE A 247 0.66 32.97 -15.80
CA ILE A 247 0.62 33.64 -14.50
C ILE A 247 -0.82 33.60 -13.94
N TYR A 248 -1.82 33.87 -14.80
CA TYR A 248 -3.22 33.87 -14.37
C TYR A 248 -3.64 32.46 -13.85
N VAL A 249 -3.32 31.41 -14.59
CA VAL A 249 -3.60 30.03 -14.19
C VAL A 249 -2.95 29.70 -12.84
N VAL A 250 -1.65 29.97 -12.69
CA VAL A 250 -0.92 29.66 -11.46
C VAL A 250 -1.42 30.50 -10.27
N SER A 251 -1.73 31.79 -10.46
CA SER A 251 -2.25 32.65 -9.39
C SER A 251 -3.68 32.30 -8.96
N ASN A 252 -4.43 31.55 -9.79
CA ASN A 252 -5.74 31.00 -9.46
C ASN A 252 -5.69 29.49 -9.15
N LEU A 253 -4.58 29.02 -8.59
CA LEU A 253 -4.36 27.64 -8.14
C LEU A 253 -4.44 26.58 -9.25
N GLY A 254 -4.48 27.00 -10.51
CA GLY A 254 -4.41 26.08 -11.64
C GLY A 254 -3.00 25.53 -11.87
N LYS A 255 -2.91 24.36 -12.46
CA LYS A 255 -1.65 23.76 -12.88
C LYS A 255 -1.34 24.15 -14.31
N TRP A 256 -0.22 24.85 -14.51
CA TRP A 256 0.23 25.20 -15.84
C TRP A 256 0.85 23.99 -16.56
N ASP A 257 0.39 23.72 -17.79
CA ASP A 257 0.91 22.67 -18.66
C ASP A 257 1.05 23.25 -20.08
N GLU A 258 2.21 23.08 -20.70
CA GLU A 258 2.47 23.54 -22.10
C GLU A 258 1.94 22.56 -23.15
N ALA A 259 1.36 21.44 -22.71
CA ALA A 259 0.97 20.36 -23.59
C ALA A 259 -0.23 20.69 -24.46
N TYR A 260 -0.11 20.39 -25.73
CA TYR A 260 -1.25 20.33 -26.66
C TYR A 260 -1.82 18.90 -26.61
N LYS A 261 -3.09 18.79 -26.23
CA LYS A 261 -3.83 17.53 -26.15
C LYS A 261 -4.68 17.32 -27.39
N THR A 262 -4.61 16.12 -27.96
CA THR A 262 -5.41 15.74 -29.13
C THR A 262 -6.81 15.31 -28.71
N LYS A 263 -7.71 15.14 -29.70
CA LYS A 263 -9.10 14.73 -29.45
C LYS A 263 -9.19 13.36 -28.75
N SER A 264 -8.25 12.47 -29.01
CA SER A 264 -8.19 11.15 -28.34
C SER A 264 -7.73 11.22 -26.87
N GLU A 265 -7.03 12.29 -26.48
CA GLU A 265 -6.50 12.50 -25.13
C GLU A 265 -7.44 13.28 -24.22
N ILE A 266 -8.34 14.09 -24.78
CA ILE A 266 -9.37 14.82 -24.03
C ILE A 266 -10.64 13.97 -24.00
N LYS A 267 -11.12 13.68 -22.79
CA LYS A 267 -12.33 12.91 -22.53
C LYS A 267 -13.25 13.69 -21.59
N GLY A 268 -14.46 13.17 -21.39
CA GLY A 268 -15.44 13.78 -20.49
C GLY A 268 -16.06 15.06 -21.05
N VAL A 269 -16.41 15.99 -20.17
CA VAL A 269 -17.20 17.20 -20.46
C VAL A 269 -16.56 18.09 -21.53
N LEU A 270 -15.25 18.10 -21.66
CA LEU A 270 -14.54 18.90 -22.66
C LEU A 270 -14.57 18.32 -24.08
N ASN A 271 -14.96 17.05 -24.22
CA ASN A 271 -15.03 16.37 -25.52
C ASN A 271 -15.96 15.15 -25.43
N ASP A 272 -17.25 15.38 -25.46
CA ASP A 272 -18.30 14.36 -25.49
C ASP A 272 -19.17 14.45 -26.75
N SER A 273 -20.32 13.79 -26.75
CA SER A 273 -21.25 13.79 -27.89
C SER A 273 -21.99 15.12 -28.08
N SER A 274 -22.03 15.99 -27.07
CA SER A 274 -22.77 17.24 -27.06
C SER A 274 -21.89 18.47 -27.22
N PHE A 275 -20.61 18.38 -26.84
CA PHE A 275 -19.66 19.48 -26.83
C PHE A 275 -18.24 19.03 -27.16
N SER A 276 -17.49 19.88 -27.87
CA SER A 276 -16.06 19.67 -28.09
C SER A 276 -15.30 21.00 -27.91
N ILE A 277 -14.32 20.99 -27.02
CA ILE A 277 -13.41 22.14 -26.80
C ILE A 277 -12.64 22.50 -28.08
N PHE A 278 -12.55 21.57 -29.04
CA PHE A 278 -11.92 21.80 -30.35
C PHE A 278 -12.75 22.74 -31.27
N ASP A 279 -14.02 22.96 -30.97
CA ASP A 279 -14.89 23.84 -31.77
C ASP A 279 -14.77 25.32 -31.33
N LEU A 280 -14.25 25.60 -30.13
CA LEU A 280 -14.04 26.96 -29.64
C LEU A 280 -12.86 27.65 -30.35
N ASN A 281 -12.87 28.99 -30.39
CA ASN A 281 -11.72 29.75 -30.88
C ASN A 281 -10.62 29.93 -29.82
N VAL A 282 -9.42 30.26 -30.27
CA VAL A 282 -8.33 30.66 -29.35
C VAL A 282 -8.75 31.93 -28.61
N GLY A 283 -8.62 31.93 -27.30
CA GLY A 283 -9.06 32.98 -26.40
C GLY A 283 -10.43 32.72 -25.75
N ASP A 284 -11.25 31.82 -26.30
CA ASP A 284 -12.54 31.47 -25.70
C ASP A 284 -12.37 30.69 -24.41
N VAL A 285 -13.29 30.90 -23.47
CA VAL A 285 -13.36 30.23 -22.17
C VAL A 285 -14.63 29.39 -22.12
N TYR A 286 -14.51 28.13 -21.73
CA TYR A 286 -15.62 27.21 -21.50
C TYR A 286 -15.79 26.94 -19.99
N GLY A 287 -17.02 26.88 -19.55
CA GLY A 287 -17.37 26.58 -18.16
C GLY A 287 -18.12 27.74 -17.48
N PRO A 288 -18.39 27.64 -16.18
CA PRO A 288 -17.95 26.56 -15.27
C PRO A 288 -18.56 25.19 -15.59
N TYR A 289 -17.72 24.15 -15.67
CA TYR A 289 -18.14 22.76 -15.78
C TYR A 289 -17.63 21.95 -14.60
N VAL A 290 -18.27 20.83 -14.30
CA VAL A 290 -17.91 19.95 -13.18
C VAL A 290 -17.08 18.78 -13.66
N GLU A 291 -15.93 18.57 -13.03
CA GLU A 291 -15.07 17.41 -13.21
C GLU A 291 -14.30 17.12 -11.92
N ASP A 292 -14.22 15.84 -11.52
CA ASP A 292 -13.52 15.38 -10.31
C ASP A 292 -13.91 16.10 -9.01
N GLY A 293 -15.19 16.50 -8.90
CA GLY A 293 -15.70 17.23 -7.72
C GLY A 293 -15.19 18.68 -7.62
N GLU A 294 -14.85 19.29 -8.75
CA GLU A 294 -14.46 20.70 -8.89
C GLU A 294 -15.30 21.38 -9.97
N TYR A 295 -15.58 22.65 -9.79
CA TYR A 295 -15.91 23.50 -10.92
C TYR A 295 -14.64 23.98 -11.60
N ARG A 296 -14.63 23.94 -12.94
CA ARG A 296 -13.47 24.32 -13.75
C ARG A 296 -13.85 25.31 -14.87
N LEU A 297 -12.89 26.17 -15.20
CA LEU A 297 -12.91 26.96 -16.44
C LEU A 297 -11.74 26.51 -17.30
N ALA A 298 -11.99 26.31 -18.59
CA ALA A 298 -10.96 25.97 -19.57
C ALA A 298 -10.88 27.06 -20.65
N LYS A 299 -9.74 27.73 -20.77
CA LYS A 299 -9.43 28.68 -21.85
C LYS A 299 -8.63 27.99 -22.94
N VAL A 300 -9.03 28.17 -24.19
CA VAL A 300 -8.26 27.72 -25.35
C VAL A 300 -7.12 28.70 -25.62
N LEU A 301 -5.90 28.29 -25.33
CA LEU A 301 -4.69 29.11 -25.46
C LEU A 301 -4.05 29.00 -26.85
N GLY A 302 -4.29 27.90 -27.53
CA GLY A 302 -3.75 27.67 -28.87
C GLY A 302 -4.26 26.38 -29.49
N LYS A 303 -4.20 26.34 -30.81
CA LYS A 303 -4.51 25.14 -31.60
C LYS A 303 -3.45 24.95 -32.67
N LYS A 304 -2.98 23.72 -32.82
CA LYS A 304 -2.08 23.36 -33.91
C LYS A 304 -2.09 21.85 -34.17
N VAL A 305 -1.66 21.46 -35.37
CA VAL A 305 -1.42 20.06 -35.66
C VAL A 305 -0.17 19.61 -34.93
N ILE A 306 -0.25 18.48 -34.26
CA ILE A 306 0.84 17.91 -33.46
C ILE A 306 1.55 16.81 -34.27
N PRO A 307 2.88 16.80 -34.34
CA PRO A 307 3.60 15.73 -35.01
C PRO A 307 3.43 14.39 -34.27
N ASP A 308 3.29 13.29 -35.00
CA ASP A 308 3.25 11.94 -34.43
C ASP A 308 4.60 11.52 -33.86
N SER A 309 5.69 11.97 -34.48
CA SER A 309 7.04 11.75 -34.01
C SER A 309 7.97 12.89 -34.43
N VAL A 310 8.97 13.10 -33.62
CA VAL A 310 10.00 14.14 -33.82
C VAL A 310 11.36 13.48 -33.87
N LYS A 311 12.21 13.95 -34.79
CA LYS A 311 13.64 13.68 -34.80
C LYS A 311 14.39 14.91 -34.31
N SER A 312 15.22 14.73 -33.31
CA SER A 312 16.03 15.82 -32.77
C SER A 312 17.47 15.39 -32.50
N ARG A 313 18.32 16.39 -32.27
CA ARG A 313 19.68 16.18 -31.78
C ARG A 313 19.97 17.14 -30.64
N HIS A 314 20.83 16.73 -29.70
CA HIS A 314 21.15 17.55 -28.55
C HIS A 314 22.64 17.49 -28.13
N ILE A 315 23.08 18.50 -27.37
CA ILE A 315 24.32 18.54 -26.63
C ILE A 315 23.96 18.70 -25.16
N LEU A 316 24.26 17.70 -24.35
CA LEU A 316 24.00 17.72 -22.89
C LEU A 316 25.22 18.20 -22.12
N ARG A 317 25.01 19.09 -21.17
CA ARG A 317 25.98 19.45 -20.12
C ARG A 317 25.33 19.15 -18.76
N GLN A 318 25.84 18.13 -18.08
CA GLN A 318 25.42 17.80 -16.73
C GLN A 318 25.81 18.92 -15.77
N VAL A 319 24.95 19.25 -14.81
CA VAL A 319 25.18 20.32 -13.83
C VAL A 319 24.79 19.85 -12.46
N LYS A 320 25.70 20.00 -11.49
CA LYS A 320 25.50 19.59 -10.09
C LYS A 320 25.59 20.78 -9.12
N SER A 321 26.07 21.93 -9.59
CA SER A 321 26.19 23.15 -8.79
C SER A 321 25.74 24.37 -9.59
N ARG A 322 25.56 25.50 -8.89
CA ARG A 322 25.21 26.79 -9.51
C ARG A 322 26.34 27.27 -10.42
N GLU A 323 27.59 27.07 -10.03
CA GLU A 323 28.79 27.45 -10.79
C GLU A 323 28.87 26.66 -12.09
N GLU A 324 28.62 25.34 -12.02
CA GLU A 324 28.56 24.46 -13.20
C GLU A 324 27.43 24.85 -14.15
N TYR A 325 26.26 25.24 -13.59
CA TYR A 325 25.14 25.73 -14.39
C TYR A 325 25.52 26.98 -15.19
N ILE A 326 26.19 27.98 -14.56
CA ILE A 326 26.61 29.20 -15.21
C ILE A 326 27.66 28.89 -16.31
N ALA A 327 28.59 27.99 -16.01
CA ALA A 327 29.63 27.57 -16.98
C ALA A 327 29.00 26.83 -18.17
N ALA A 328 28.10 25.89 -17.92
CA ALA A 328 27.40 25.13 -18.95
C ALA A 328 26.51 26.04 -19.82
N SER A 329 25.79 27.01 -19.23
CA SER A 329 24.98 27.98 -19.96
C SER A 329 25.83 28.79 -20.92
N LYS A 330 26.94 29.38 -20.45
CA LYS A 330 27.90 30.15 -21.29
C LYS A 330 28.47 29.30 -22.43
N LEU A 331 28.83 28.04 -22.13
CA LEU A 331 29.33 27.11 -23.14
C LEU A 331 28.29 26.84 -24.22
N LEU A 332 27.05 26.45 -23.81
CA LEU A 332 25.99 26.14 -24.75
C LEU A 332 25.57 27.36 -25.59
N ASP A 333 25.54 28.57 -25.00
CA ASP A 333 25.30 29.83 -25.72
C ASP A 333 26.41 30.06 -26.79
N SER A 334 27.67 29.79 -26.46
CA SER A 334 28.78 29.89 -27.39
C SER A 334 28.66 28.86 -28.53
N LEU A 335 28.32 27.60 -28.19
CA LEU A 335 28.11 26.54 -29.19
C LEU A 335 26.90 26.87 -30.09
N LYS A 336 25.83 27.38 -29.53
CA LYS A 336 24.66 27.85 -30.28
C LYS A 336 25.05 28.91 -31.29
N THR A 337 25.82 29.92 -30.88
CA THR A 337 26.31 31.00 -31.75
C THR A 337 27.21 30.47 -32.86
N LEU A 338 28.13 29.52 -32.57
CA LEU A 338 28.99 28.89 -33.59
C LEU A 338 28.15 28.15 -34.64
N ILE A 339 27.10 27.45 -34.23
CA ILE A 339 26.24 26.71 -35.15
C ILE A 339 25.39 27.68 -35.97
N GLU A 340 24.78 28.69 -35.35
CA GLU A 340 23.95 29.69 -36.04
C GLU A 340 24.72 30.55 -37.05
N THR A 341 25.98 30.81 -36.76
CA THR A 341 26.88 31.54 -37.69
C THR A 341 27.59 30.68 -38.75
N GLY A 342 27.31 29.35 -38.73
CA GLY A 342 27.91 28.40 -39.66
C GLY A 342 29.42 28.10 -39.42
N LYS A 343 29.98 28.60 -38.33
CA LYS A 343 31.40 28.38 -37.93
C LYS A 343 31.64 27.05 -37.23
N GLY A 344 30.58 26.35 -36.82
CA GLY A 344 30.65 25.04 -36.18
C GLY A 344 29.57 24.11 -36.69
N LYS A 345 29.94 22.82 -36.92
CA LYS A 345 28.95 21.79 -37.24
C LYS A 345 28.42 21.16 -35.95
N PHE A 346 27.10 21.05 -35.83
CA PHE A 346 26.44 20.50 -34.64
C PHE A 346 27.01 19.14 -34.24
N ASP A 347 27.14 18.23 -35.20
CA ASP A 347 27.57 16.85 -34.96
C ASP A 347 29.00 16.80 -34.36
N SER A 348 29.93 17.60 -34.91
CA SER A 348 31.32 17.69 -34.40
C SER A 348 31.35 18.28 -32.98
N LEU A 349 30.52 19.31 -32.72
CA LEU A 349 30.42 19.93 -31.39
C LEU A 349 29.74 18.98 -30.38
N ALA A 350 28.77 18.19 -30.81
CA ALA A 350 28.14 17.18 -29.96
C ALA A 350 29.15 16.09 -29.58
N MET A 351 29.95 15.59 -30.53
CA MET A 351 31.00 14.62 -30.24
C MET A 351 32.03 15.14 -29.24
N GLN A 352 32.34 16.44 -29.31
CA GLN A 352 33.38 17.06 -28.49
C GLN A 352 32.89 17.48 -27.11
N PHE A 353 31.68 18.00 -27.02
CA PHE A 353 31.17 18.68 -25.81
C PHE A 353 30.01 18.01 -25.12
N SER A 354 29.28 17.08 -25.77
CA SER A 354 28.14 16.45 -25.13
C SER A 354 28.56 15.39 -24.10
N GLN A 355 27.93 15.44 -22.95
CA GLN A 355 28.09 14.44 -21.89
C GLN A 355 27.01 13.36 -21.94
N ASP A 356 26.18 13.32 -22.98
CA ASP A 356 25.27 12.21 -23.23
C ASP A 356 25.96 11.09 -23.98
N GLY A 357 26.36 10.02 -23.27
CA GLY A 357 27.06 8.87 -23.85
C GLY A 357 26.26 8.11 -24.92
N GLY A 358 24.93 8.23 -24.92
CA GLY A 358 24.03 7.52 -25.84
C GLY A 358 23.96 8.17 -27.23
N SER A 359 24.07 9.51 -27.33
CA SER A 359 23.92 10.25 -28.58
C SER A 359 25.20 10.99 -29.01
N SER A 360 26.13 11.33 -28.12
CA SER A 360 27.35 12.10 -28.45
C SER A 360 28.13 11.51 -29.62
N ILE A 361 28.36 10.19 -29.59
CA ILE A 361 29.10 9.46 -30.65
C ILE A 361 28.38 9.47 -32.01
N LYS A 362 27.07 9.76 -32.01
CA LYS A 362 26.22 9.89 -33.21
C LYS A 362 25.97 11.37 -33.57
N GLY A 363 26.83 12.28 -33.10
CA GLY A 363 26.66 13.72 -33.36
C GLY A 363 25.46 14.35 -32.62
N GLY A 364 25.05 13.73 -31.53
CA GLY A 364 23.88 14.15 -30.72
C GLY A 364 22.53 13.66 -31.24
N ASP A 365 22.47 12.84 -32.30
CA ASP A 365 21.23 12.37 -32.94
C ASP A 365 20.46 11.41 -32.00
N MET A 366 19.20 11.77 -31.68
CA MET A 366 18.30 11.03 -30.84
C MET A 366 17.40 10.07 -31.64
N GLY A 367 17.43 10.10 -32.96
CA GLY A 367 16.51 9.39 -33.82
C GLY A 367 15.08 9.97 -33.74
N TYR A 368 14.10 9.23 -34.28
CA TYR A 368 12.67 9.56 -34.13
C TYR A 368 12.12 8.97 -32.84
N TYR A 369 11.34 9.77 -32.14
CA TYR A 369 10.62 9.35 -30.93
C TYR A 369 9.22 9.96 -30.88
N PRO A 370 8.23 9.27 -30.26
CA PRO A 370 6.87 9.77 -30.12
C PRO A 370 6.76 10.78 -28.96
N LYS A 371 5.63 11.48 -28.92
CA LYS A 371 5.27 12.36 -27.81
C LYS A 371 5.30 11.62 -26.47
N GLY A 372 5.88 12.25 -25.45
CA GLY A 372 5.99 11.71 -24.09
C GLY A 372 7.13 10.73 -23.85
N ALA A 373 7.95 10.43 -24.87
CA ALA A 373 9.13 9.58 -24.69
C ALA A 373 10.30 10.28 -23.98
N MET A 374 10.30 11.63 -23.95
CA MET A 374 11.33 12.43 -23.31
C MET A 374 10.77 13.13 -22.07
N VAL A 375 11.66 13.64 -21.20
CA VAL A 375 11.23 14.48 -20.06
C VAL A 375 10.45 15.70 -20.52
N GLN A 376 9.55 16.18 -19.67
CA GLN A 376 8.56 17.20 -20.03
C GLN A 376 9.16 18.41 -20.72
N GLN A 377 10.22 19.02 -20.16
CA GLN A 377 10.84 20.21 -20.72
C GLN A 377 11.42 20.00 -22.14
N PHE A 378 11.95 18.80 -22.39
CA PHE A 378 12.45 18.41 -23.69
C PHE A 378 11.30 18.17 -24.67
N ASN A 379 10.26 17.46 -24.22
CA ASN A 379 9.06 17.22 -24.98
C ASN A 379 8.34 18.52 -25.36
N ASP A 380 8.23 19.48 -24.43
CA ASP A 380 7.58 20.78 -24.66
C ASP A 380 8.23 21.54 -25.82
N ILE A 381 9.56 21.55 -25.89
CA ILE A 381 10.26 22.19 -26.99
C ILE A 381 10.07 21.41 -28.27
N THR A 382 10.24 20.09 -28.27
CA THR A 382 10.29 19.33 -29.53
C THR A 382 8.92 19.13 -30.17
N PHE A 383 7.83 19.05 -29.40
CA PHE A 383 6.49 18.85 -29.91
C PHE A 383 5.62 20.13 -29.92
N TYR A 384 5.88 21.07 -28.98
CA TYR A 384 4.92 22.16 -28.77
C TYR A 384 5.47 23.55 -29.10
N LYS A 385 6.68 23.89 -28.69
CA LYS A 385 7.19 25.27 -28.81
C LYS A 385 8.21 25.47 -29.91
N GLY A 386 9.00 24.43 -30.18
CA GLY A 386 10.16 24.56 -31.05
C GLY A 386 9.80 24.44 -32.53
N GLU A 387 10.59 25.12 -33.35
CA GLU A 387 10.52 25.09 -34.82
C GLU A 387 11.67 24.25 -35.40
N LYS A 388 11.38 23.54 -36.48
CA LYS A 388 12.40 22.75 -37.20
C LYS A 388 13.59 23.62 -37.60
N GLY A 389 14.76 23.14 -37.28
CA GLY A 389 16.04 23.81 -37.60
C GLY A 389 16.52 24.83 -36.56
N LYS A 390 15.66 25.35 -35.69
CA LYS A 390 16.08 26.30 -34.64
C LYS A 390 16.74 25.60 -33.46
N LEU A 391 17.58 26.35 -32.74
CA LEU A 391 18.33 25.90 -31.57
C LEU A 391 17.73 26.45 -30.27
N TYR A 392 17.55 25.57 -29.29
CA TYR A 392 16.95 25.88 -27.98
C TYR A 392 17.87 25.40 -26.87
N ILE A 393 18.07 26.25 -25.84
CA ILE A 393 18.72 25.82 -24.60
C ILE A 393 17.63 25.58 -23.58
N ILE A 394 17.60 24.37 -23.03
CA ILE A 394 16.62 23.94 -22.03
C ILE A 394 17.29 23.34 -20.80
N ALA A 395 16.68 23.53 -19.66
CA ALA A 395 17.08 22.88 -18.41
C ALA A 395 16.18 21.69 -18.11
N THR A 396 16.78 20.56 -17.74
CA THR A 396 16.08 19.37 -17.28
C THR A 396 16.73 18.82 -16.02
N GLN A 397 16.20 17.77 -15.44
CA GLN A 397 16.83 17.07 -14.30
C GLN A 397 18.21 16.47 -14.63
N PHE A 398 18.56 16.33 -15.90
CA PHE A 398 19.85 15.80 -16.35
C PHE A 398 20.90 16.88 -16.59
N GLY A 399 20.50 18.16 -16.62
CA GLY A 399 21.37 19.28 -16.87
C GLY A 399 20.83 20.26 -17.91
N LEU A 400 21.73 21.00 -18.57
CA LEU A 400 21.40 21.91 -19.67
C LEU A 400 21.60 21.21 -21.01
N HIS A 401 20.65 21.39 -21.90
CA HIS A 401 20.69 20.82 -23.26
C HIS A 401 20.62 21.93 -24.30
N LEU A 402 21.47 21.86 -25.31
CA LEU A 402 21.26 22.59 -26.56
C LEU A 402 20.56 21.62 -27.52
N VAL A 403 19.34 21.90 -27.89
CA VAL A 403 18.44 21.04 -28.66
C VAL A 403 18.17 21.64 -30.03
N GLN A 404 18.14 20.80 -31.05
CA GLN A 404 17.69 21.16 -32.39
C GLN A 404 16.72 20.11 -32.94
N ILE A 405 15.54 20.56 -33.37
CA ILE A 405 14.58 19.72 -34.07
C ILE A 405 15.06 19.55 -35.52
N THR A 406 15.40 18.34 -35.94
CA THR A 406 15.89 18.05 -37.28
C THR A 406 14.79 17.64 -38.25
N ASP A 407 13.75 16.94 -37.76
CA ASP A 407 12.60 16.56 -38.55
C ASP A 407 11.36 16.32 -37.70
N GLN A 408 10.16 16.42 -38.33
CA GLN A 408 8.86 16.20 -37.72
C GLN A 408 7.98 15.42 -38.70
N LYS A 409 7.32 14.36 -38.24
CA LYS A 409 6.38 13.56 -39.03
C LYS A 409 4.96 13.80 -38.60
N PHE A 410 4.11 14.16 -39.57
CA PHE A 410 2.70 14.40 -39.40
C PHE A 410 1.94 13.36 -40.23
N ILE A 411 1.67 12.18 -39.66
CA ILE A 411 1.01 11.05 -40.34
C ILE A 411 -0.50 11.16 -40.13
N LYS A 412 -0.92 11.31 -38.89
CA LYS A 412 -2.34 11.42 -38.52
C LYS A 412 -2.91 12.82 -38.71
N ASN A 413 -2.05 13.83 -38.70
CA ASN A 413 -2.43 15.26 -38.78
C ASN A 413 -3.46 15.65 -37.71
N GLU A 414 -3.32 15.10 -36.47
CA GLU A 414 -4.25 15.39 -35.41
C GLU A 414 -4.10 16.82 -34.87
N MET A 415 -5.23 17.53 -34.79
CA MET A 415 -5.28 18.84 -34.11
C MET A 415 -5.14 18.67 -32.62
N GLY A 416 -4.20 19.38 -32.04
CA GLY A 416 -4.07 19.51 -30.59
C GLY A 416 -4.54 20.89 -30.10
N VAL A 417 -5.13 20.93 -28.92
CA VAL A 417 -5.50 22.16 -28.21
C VAL A 417 -4.61 22.33 -26.97
N HIS A 418 -4.13 23.55 -26.76
CA HIS A 418 -3.47 23.96 -25.53
C HIS A 418 -4.50 24.65 -24.63
N LEU A 419 -4.63 24.18 -23.38
CA LEU A 419 -5.64 24.65 -22.45
C LEU A 419 -5.01 25.27 -21.20
N GLY A 420 -5.50 26.41 -20.78
CA GLY A 420 -5.33 26.92 -19.42
C GLY A 420 -6.55 26.50 -18.60
N ILE A 421 -6.34 25.84 -17.46
CA ILE A 421 -7.44 25.37 -16.61
C ILE A 421 -7.26 25.96 -15.22
N ILE A 422 -8.31 26.60 -14.71
CA ILE A 422 -8.45 26.98 -13.31
C ILE A 422 -9.60 26.24 -12.68
N SER A 423 -9.51 25.92 -11.39
CA SER A 423 -10.54 25.16 -10.70
C SER A 423 -10.79 25.65 -9.28
N GLU A 424 -12.00 25.38 -8.80
CA GLU A 424 -12.39 25.56 -7.40
C GLU A 424 -13.05 24.27 -6.92
N THR A 425 -12.59 23.76 -5.77
CA THR A 425 -13.14 22.54 -5.18
C THR A 425 -14.56 22.75 -4.69
N ILE A 426 -15.47 21.82 -5.01
CA ILE A 426 -16.82 21.80 -4.45
C ILE A 426 -16.70 21.20 -3.04
N ALA A 427 -16.46 22.07 -2.06
CA ALA A 427 -16.34 21.70 -0.64
C ALA A 427 -17.60 22.09 0.13
N PRO A 428 -17.93 21.40 1.23
CA PRO A 428 -18.94 21.88 2.18
C PRO A 428 -18.57 23.25 2.73
N GLY A 429 -19.54 24.15 2.83
CA GLY A 429 -19.38 25.43 3.49
C GLY A 429 -19.36 25.32 5.01
N ASP A 430 -19.02 26.43 5.68
CA ASP A 430 -18.94 26.48 7.15
C ASP A 430 -20.31 26.15 7.77
N ASP A 431 -21.41 26.67 7.22
CA ASP A 431 -22.77 26.49 7.78
C ASP A 431 -23.16 25.00 7.89
N ILE A 432 -22.93 24.21 6.83
CA ILE A 432 -23.26 22.77 6.89
C ILE A 432 -22.24 22.01 7.76
N THR A 433 -21.00 22.40 7.75
CA THR A 433 -19.93 21.81 8.56
C THR A 433 -20.22 22.03 10.05
N ASP A 434 -20.53 23.26 10.45
CA ASP A 434 -20.90 23.63 11.83
C ASP A 434 -22.20 22.95 12.26
N SER A 435 -23.22 22.93 11.41
CA SER A 435 -24.48 22.24 11.69
C SER A 435 -24.28 20.73 11.94
N LYS A 436 -23.38 20.10 11.18
CA LYS A 436 -23.05 18.67 11.37
C LYS A 436 -22.23 18.42 12.63
N LEU A 437 -21.37 19.38 12.99
CA LEU A 437 -20.62 19.32 14.25
C LEU A 437 -21.57 19.44 15.45
N GLU A 438 -22.48 20.42 15.42
CA GLU A 438 -23.51 20.59 16.46
C GLU A 438 -24.41 19.34 16.60
N GLU A 439 -24.79 18.74 15.46
CA GLU A 439 -25.55 17.48 15.45
C GLU A 439 -24.77 16.34 16.13
N ALA A 440 -23.48 16.19 15.82
CA ALA A 440 -22.61 15.21 16.43
C ALA A 440 -22.41 15.46 17.94
N GLN A 441 -22.17 16.69 18.35
CA GLN A 441 -22.02 17.09 19.74
C GLN A 441 -23.30 16.81 20.54
N LYS A 442 -24.46 17.19 20.02
CA LYS A 442 -25.75 16.92 20.63
C LYS A 442 -26.01 15.43 20.82
N LEU A 443 -25.66 14.60 19.84
CA LEU A 443 -25.77 13.15 19.98
C LEU A 443 -24.93 12.61 21.14
N ILE A 444 -23.74 13.14 21.36
CA ILE A 444 -22.87 12.74 22.47
C ILE A 444 -23.41 13.25 23.80
N GLU A 445 -23.82 14.52 23.88
CA GLU A 445 -24.30 15.16 25.11
C GLU A 445 -25.60 14.49 25.64
N GLU A 446 -26.54 14.18 24.75
CA GLU A 446 -27.78 13.52 25.07
C GLU A 446 -27.62 12.02 25.35
N ASN A 447 -26.53 11.39 24.84
CA ASN A 447 -26.28 9.96 24.92
C ASN A 447 -24.84 9.66 25.37
N ASN A 448 -24.52 10.06 26.60
CA ASN A 448 -23.19 9.99 27.19
C ASN A 448 -22.70 8.57 27.56
N ASN A 449 -23.48 7.53 27.25
CA ASN A 449 -23.07 6.15 27.35
C ASN A 449 -23.41 5.36 26.07
N LEU A 450 -22.62 4.33 25.80
CA LEU A 450 -22.67 3.58 24.55
C LEU A 450 -24.05 2.88 24.34
N VAL A 451 -24.69 2.39 25.41
CA VAL A 451 -25.99 1.71 25.30
C VAL A 451 -27.07 2.66 24.79
N ASN A 452 -27.10 3.88 25.32
CA ASN A 452 -28.05 4.90 24.88
C ASN A 452 -27.74 5.37 23.46
N LEU A 453 -26.45 5.58 23.15
CA LEU A 453 -26.02 5.98 21.82
C LEU A 453 -26.39 4.91 20.77
N GLU A 454 -26.16 3.64 21.06
CA GLU A 454 -26.55 2.53 20.19
C GLU A 454 -28.05 2.50 19.94
N LYS A 455 -28.84 2.66 21.00
CA LYS A 455 -30.30 2.68 20.90
C LYS A 455 -30.77 3.79 19.97
N VAL A 456 -30.32 5.03 20.20
CA VAL A 456 -30.72 6.20 19.39
C VAL A 456 -30.28 6.08 17.93
N ILE A 457 -29.08 5.59 17.68
CA ILE A 457 -28.58 5.40 16.30
C ILE A 457 -29.40 4.32 15.59
N ASN A 458 -29.65 3.17 16.24
CA ASN A 458 -30.39 2.05 15.63
C ASN A 458 -31.89 2.38 15.42
N GLU A 459 -32.53 3.06 16.37
CA GLU A 459 -33.94 3.47 16.24
C GLU A 459 -34.12 4.64 15.27
N GLY A 460 -33.16 5.56 15.21
CA GLY A 460 -33.22 6.74 14.34
C GLY A 460 -32.96 6.45 12.86
N GLY A 461 -32.26 5.37 12.52
CA GLY A 461 -32.01 4.91 11.16
C GLY A 461 -31.20 5.87 10.28
N LYS A 462 -30.80 7.04 10.80
CA LYS A 462 -30.06 8.08 10.08
C LYS A 462 -28.57 7.75 9.95
N TYR A 463 -28.02 7.16 10.99
CA TYR A 463 -26.61 6.80 11.08
C TYR A 463 -26.48 5.29 11.31
N LYS A 464 -25.28 4.77 11.04
CA LYS A 464 -24.95 3.36 11.27
C LYS A 464 -23.85 3.27 12.32
N LEU A 465 -24.01 2.35 13.26
CA LEU A 465 -22.96 2.02 14.21
C LEU A 465 -22.11 0.89 13.65
N GLU A 466 -20.80 1.11 13.59
CA GLU A 466 -19.82 0.14 13.13
C GLU A 466 -18.90 -0.27 14.28
N THR A 467 -18.25 -1.43 14.14
CA THR A 467 -17.34 -1.96 15.15
C THR A 467 -15.92 -2.09 14.58
N ALA A 468 -14.95 -1.55 15.31
CA ALA A 468 -13.53 -1.80 15.11
C ALA A 468 -13.03 -2.65 16.28
N ALA A 469 -12.74 -3.92 15.99
CA ALA A 469 -12.34 -4.90 17.00
C ALA A 469 -10.81 -5.08 17.05
N ASN A 470 -10.31 -5.51 18.21
CA ASN A 470 -8.91 -5.87 18.47
C ASN A 470 -7.90 -4.75 18.13
N ILE A 471 -8.28 -3.50 18.42
CA ILE A 471 -7.40 -2.35 18.21
C ILE A 471 -6.24 -2.42 19.19
N LEU A 472 -5.03 -2.22 18.68
CA LEU A 472 -3.79 -2.15 19.47
C LEU A 472 -3.48 -0.72 19.90
N GLU A 473 -2.83 -0.55 21.07
CA GLU A 473 -2.46 0.75 21.62
C GLU A 473 -1.62 1.62 20.67
N ASN A 474 -0.71 1.02 19.92
CA ASN A 474 0.11 1.71 18.93
C ASN A 474 -0.48 1.69 17.51
N GLY A 475 -1.75 1.27 17.36
CA GLY A 475 -2.47 1.34 16.08
C GLY A 475 -2.66 2.79 15.61
N TYR A 476 -2.83 2.96 14.32
CA TYR A 476 -3.06 4.26 13.68
C TYR A 476 -4.09 4.20 12.55
N GLN A 477 -4.76 3.06 12.42
CA GLN A 477 -5.81 2.85 11.42
C GLN A 477 -7.05 2.24 12.07
N ILE A 478 -8.21 2.73 11.66
CA ILE A 478 -9.51 2.15 11.98
C ILE A 478 -10.21 1.83 10.65
N LYS A 479 -10.82 0.67 10.57
CA LYS A 479 -11.54 0.23 9.38
C LYS A 479 -12.55 1.30 8.93
N ASN A 480 -12.71 1.48 7.62
CA ASN A 480 -13.64 2.42 6.98
C ASN A 480 -13.35 3.92 7.16
N PHE A 481 -12.29 4.31 7.86
CA PHE A 481 -11.92 5.73 7.92
C PHE A 481 -11.32 6.26 6.62
N GLY A 482 -10.72 5.37 5.82
CA GLY A 482 -10.07 5.73 4.56
C GLY A 482 -8.61 6.13 4.69
N GLU A 483 -8.04 6.55 3.59
CA GLU A 483 -6.65 7.03 3.54
C GLU A 483 -6.49 8.38 4.26
N ASN A 484 -5.29 8.64 4.78
CA ASN A 484 -4.93 9.86 5.52
C ASN A 484 -5.77 10.14 6.79
N SER A 485 -6.44 9.12 7.33
CA SER A 485 -7.25 9.22 8.55
C SER A 485 -6.47 8.86 9.83
N SER A 486 -5.18 8.63 9.72
CA SER A 486 -4.34 8.13 10.81
C SER A 486 -4.31 9.05 12.04
N SER A 487 -4.43 10.36 11.87
CA SER A 487 -4.50 11.30 13.00
C SER A 487 -5.76 11.07 13.84
N ALA A 488 -6.93 11.11 13.23
CA ALA A 488 -8.21 10.89 13.94
C ALA A 488 -8.28 9.47 14.53
N ALA A 489 -7.84 8.46 13.79
CA ALA A 489 -7.75 7.09 14.29
C ALA A 489 -6.84 7.02 15.51
N ARG A 490 -5.70 7.70 15.49
CA ARG A 490 -4.75 7.74 16.61
C ARG A 490 -5.34 8.42 17.84
N ASP A 491 -6.06 9.52 17.68
CA ASP A 491 -6.68 10.25 18.79
C ASP A 491 -7.79 9.39 19.46
N ILE A 492 -8.61 8.71 18.65
CA ILE A 492 -9.61 7.76 19.17
C ILE A 492 -8.92 6.61 19.93
N ILE A 493 -7.82 6.07 19.39
CA ILE A 493 -7.11 4.96 20.04
C ILE A 493 -6.49 5.44 21.35
N LYS A 494 -5.87 6.63 21.39
CA LYS A 494 -5.34 7.21 22.64
C LYS A 494 -6.44 7.37 23.70
N TRP A 495 -7.60 7.88 23.30
CA TRP A 495 -8.75 7.98 24.19
C TRP A 495 -9.19 6.60 24.70
N ALA A 496 -9.31 5.59 23.83
CA ALA A 496 -9.75 4.26 24.20
C ALA A 496 -8.75 3.52 25.12
N PHE A 497 -7.46 3.85 25.06
CA PHE A 497 -6.40 3.30 25.93
C PHE A 497 -6.12 4.17 27.17
N ASN A 498 -6.80 5.29 27.33
CA ASN A 498 -6.69 6.07 28.56
C ASN A 498 -7.21 5.25 29.74
N LYS A 499 -6.51 5.31 30.87
CA LYS A 499 -6.84 4.55 32.09
C LYS A 499 -8.19 4.93 32.69
N GLU A 500 -8.65 6.14 32.45
CA GLU A 500 -9.93 6.65 32.94
C GLU A 500 -11.10 6.17 32.10
N THR A 501 -10.86 5.76 30.83
CA THR A 501 -11.90 5.32 29.88
C THR A 501 -12.32 3.87 30.19
N LYS A 502 -13.62 3.65 30.34
CA LYS A 502 -14.22 2.36 30.70
C LYS A 502 -15.12 1.83 29.58
N PRO A 503 -15.33 0.50 29.50
CA PRO A 503 -16.35 -0.06 28.62
C PRO A 503 -17.71 0.59 28.88
N GLY A 504 -18.38 1.01 27.82
CA GLY A 504 -19.62 1.77 27.86
C GLY A 504 -19.48 3.28 27.78
N ASP A 505 -18.26 3.82 27.90
CA ASP A 505 -18.02 5.26 27.74
C ASP A 505 -18.11 5.67 26.27
N VAL A 506 -18.62 6.87 26.03
CA VAL A 506 -18.61 7.58 24.74
C VAL A 506 -17.61 8.72 24.85
N SER A 507 -16.80 8.91 23.81
CA SER A 507 -15.88 10.06 23.75
C SER A 507 -16.65 11.36 23.71
N LEU A 508 -16.25 12.33 24.53
CA LEU A 508 -16.82 13.68 24.50
C LEU A 508 -16.30 14.51 23.32
N GLU A 509 -15.28 14.02 22.63
CA GLU A 509 -14.70 14.64 21.45
C GLU A 509 -15.32 14.09 20.17
N VAL A 510 -15.66 15.00 19.25
CA VAL A 510 -16.04 14.67 17.88
C VAL A 510 -14.78 14.73 17.03
N TYR A 511 -14.41 13.62 16.42
CA TYR A 511 -13.20 13.53 15.60
C TYR A 511 -13.53 13.87 14.15
N SER A 512 -12.65 14.66 13.51
CA SER A 512 -12.83 15.05 12.11
C SER A 512 -11.93 14.26 11.16
N LEU A 513 -12.50 13.86 10.03
CA LEU A 513 -11.75 13.33 8.90
C LEU A 513 -11.76 14.32 7.76
N GLN A 514 -10.63 14.39 7.05
CA GLN A 514 -10.49 15.25 5.88
C GLN A 514 -10.49 14.43 4.60
N ASP A 515 -10.96 15.03 3.52
CA ASP A 515 -10.74 14.50 2.18
C ASP A 515 -9.24 14.30 1.94
N PRO A 516 -8.79 13.11 1.49
CA PRO A 516 -7.36 12.81 1.38
C PRO A 516 -6.63 13.68 0.35
N ILE A 517 -7.32 14.16 -0.67
CA ILE A 517 -6.77 14.94 -1.77
C ILE A 517 -7.01 16.42 -1.55
N LYS A 518 -8.24 16.79 -1.26
CA LYS A 518 -8.72 18.19 -1.26
C LYS A 518 -8.64 18.87 0.10
N LYS A 519 -8.35 18.10 1.17
CA LYS A 519 -8.02 18.57 2.53
C LYS A 519 -9.11 19.37 3.27
N PHE A 520 -10.37 19.33 2.87
CA PHE A 520 -11.49 19.86 3.66
C PHE A 520 -12.09 18.76 4.56
N THR A 521 -12.74 19.13 5.65
CA THR A 521 -13.45 18.18 6.53
C THR A 521 -14.67 17.64 5.81
N ASN A 522 -14.70 16.33 5.61
CA ASN A 522 -15.78 15.64 4.90
C ASN A 522 -16.56 14.66 5.78
N ARG A 523 -16.10 14.39 7.01
CA ARG A 523 -16.75 13.46 7.94
C ARG A 523 -16.45 13.83 9.38
N TYR A 524 -17.42 13.60 10.25
CA TYR A 524 -17.23 13.54 11.69
C TYR A 524 -17.42 12.12 12.21
N ILE A 525 -16.69 11.78 13.28
CA ILE A 525 -16.72 10.47 13.92
C ILE A 525 -17.10 10.66 15.39
N ILE A 526 -18.06 9.84 15.83
CA ILE A 526 -18.40 9.65 17.23
C ILE A 526 -17.93 8.24 17.61
N ALA A 527 -17.27 8.09 18.75
CA ALA A 527 -16.69 6.82 19.18
C ALA A 527 -17.08 6.46 20.62
N GLY A 528 -17.34 5.19 20.88
CA GLY A 528 -17.59 4.64 22.21
C GLY A 528 -16.75 3.37 22.43
N LEU A 529 -16.25 3.17 23.66
CA LEU A 529 -15.47 1.99 24.03
C LEU A 529 -16.42 0.83 24.36
N SER A 530 -16.40 -0.22 23.54
CA SER A 530 -17.25 -1.38 23.72
C SER A 530 -16.66 -2.37 24.74
N SER A 531 -15.37 -2.72 24.60
CA SER A 531 -14.72 -3.65 25.52
C SER A 531 -13.21 -3.42 25.63
N ILE A 532 -12.69 -3.84 26.78
CA ILE A 532 -11.27 -3.94 27.09
C ILE A 532 -10.92 -5.41 27.10
N ASN A 533 -10.03 -5.84 26.22
CA ASN A 533 -9.57 -7.20 26.14
C ASN A 533 -8.12 -7.25 26.62
N GLU A 534 -7.90 -7.94 27.73
CA GLU A 534 -6.55 -8.17 28.24
C GLU A 534 -5.80 -9.21 27.37
N LYS A 535 -4.49 -9.14 27.41
CA LYS A 535 -3.61 -10.17 26.81
C LYS A 535 -4.01 -11.56 27.29
N GLY A 536 -4.12 -12.49 26.33
CA GLY A 536 -4.59 -13.85 26.59
C GLY A 536 -5.77 -14.22 25.69
N ILE A 537 -6.55 -15.20 26.12
CA ILE A 537 -7.81 -15.54 25.46
C ILE A 537 -8.89 -14.59 26.01
N PRO A 538 -9.60 -13.85 25.16
CA PRO A 538 -10.70 -12.99 25.60
C PRO A 538 -11.73 -13.78 26.40
N LYS A 539 -12.54 -13.10 27.20
CA LYS A 539 -13.60 -13.71 28.03
C LYS A 539 -14.94 -13.07 27.72
N GLY A 540 -16.02 -13.76 28.07
CA GLY A 540 -17.39 -13.26 27.94
C GLY A 540 -17.76 -12.91 26.50
N GLU A 541 -18.47 -11.79 26.32
CA GLU A 541 -18.99 -11.35 25.03
C GLU A 541 -17.91 -11.14 23.97
N ALA A 542 -16.74 -10.63 24.36
CA ALA A 542 -15.61 -10.43 23.43
C ALA A 542 -15.08 -11.76 22.84
N LEU A 543 -15.10 -12.84 23.61
CA LEU A 543 -14.75 -14.16 23.11
C LEU A 543 -15.86 -14.70 22.21
N LEU A 544 -17.11 -14.55 22.63
CA LEU A 544 -18.27 -14.97 21.85
C LEU A 544 -18.29 -14.28 20.48
N ASP A 545 -18.07 -12.97 20.41
CA ASP A 545 -18.04 -12.23 19.15
C ASP A 545 -16.93 -12.72 18.22
N LEU A 546 -15.77 -13.05 18.78
CA LEU A 546 -14.62 -13.57 18.02
C LEU A 546 -14.89 -14.93 17.37
N VAL A 547 -15.68 -15.78 18.02
CA VAL A 547 -15.89 -17.19 17.60
C VAL A 547 -17.32 -17.50 17.17
N ARG A 548 -18.22 -16.54 17.24
CA ARG A 548 -19.69 -16.72 17.04
C ARG A 548 -20.02 -17.49 15.75
N GLU A 549 -19.46 -17.08 14.62
CA GLU A 549 -19.73 -17.72 13.33
C GLU A 549 -19.25 -19.19 13.30
N ASP A 550 -18.06 -19.42 13.79
CA ASP A 550 -17.46 -20.77 13.81
C ASP A 550 -18.21 -21.70 14.80
N VAL A 551 -18.58 -21.18 15.98
CA VAL A 551 -19.36 -21.93 16.98
C VAL A 551 -20.77 -22.19 16.47
N MET A 552 -21.39 -21.20 15.80
CA MET A 552 -22.71 -21.36 15.18
C MET A 552 -22.70 -22.53 14.18
N LYS A 553 -21.68 -22.66 13.35
CA LYS A 553 -21.53 -23.79 12.43
C LYS A 553 -21.41 -25.12 13.18
N ASP A 554 -20.63 -25.16 14.29
CA ASP A 554 -20.48 -26.37 15.12
C ASP A 554 -21.82 -26.77 15.75
N VAL A 555 -22.58 -25.83 16.28
CA VAL A 555 -23.89 -26.08 16.91
C VAL A 555 -24.90 -26.54 15.84
N LYS A 556 -24.97 -25.88 14.68
CA LYS A 556 -25.80 -26.30 13.55
C LYS A 556 -25.44 -27.71 13.06
N PHE A 557 -24.13 -28.01 12.95
CA PHE A 557 -23.63 -29.35 12.61
C PHE A 557 -24.17 -30.39 13.58
N ASN A 558 -23.97 -30.18 14.89
CA ASN A 558 -24.41 -31.13 15.92
C ASN A 558 -25.94 -31.28 15.94
N LYS A 559 -26.69 -30.20 15.73
CA LYS A 559 -28.18 -30.22 15.66
C LYS A 559 -28.65 -31.06 14.46
N ILE A 560 -28.07 -30.86 13.29
CA ILE A 560 -28.39 -31.65 12.09
C ILE A 560 -28.07 -33.12 12.31
N VAL A 561 -26.84 -33.43 12.75
CA VAL A 561 -26.39 -34.81 12.97
C VAL A 561 -27.25 -35.53 14.00
N ALA A 562 -27.62 -34.88 15.11
CA ALA A 562 -28.51 -35.45 16.12
C ALA A 562 -29.93 -35.74 15.57
N ALA A 563 -30.45 -34.87 14.72
CA ALA A 563 -31.79 -35.01 14.15
C ALA A 563 -31.90 -36.09 13.07
N ILE A 564 -30.83 -36.31 12.29
CA ILE A 564 -30.84 -37.32 11.20
C ILE A 564 -30.45 -38.72 11.66
N GLY A 565 -29.84 -38.83 12.85
CA GLY A 565 -29.42 -40.15 13.39
C GLY A 565 -28.35 -40.85 12.56
N THR A 566 -28.39 -42.21 12.55
CA THR A 566 -27.44 -43.03 11.80
C THR A 566 -27.78 -42.99 10.32
N VAL A 567 -26.81 -42.63 9.49
CA VAL A 567 -26.91 -42.54 8.03
C VAL A 567 -25.94 -43.56 7.42
N ASN A 568 -26.40 -44.36 6.48
CA ASN A 568 -25.62 -45.43 5.87
C ASN A 568 -25.48 -45.31 4.35
N ASP A 569 -26.17 -44.36 3.71
CA ASP A 569 -26.10 -44.12 2.28
C ASP A 569 -26.40 -42.68 1.90
N LEU A 570 -26.03 -42.26 0.69
CA LEU A 570 -26.31 -40.96 0.14
C LEU A 570 -27.79 -40.85 -0.29
N THR A 571 -28.43 -39.79 0.13
CA THR A 571 -29.82 -39.48 -0.23
C THR A 571 -30.02 -37.97 -0.39
N THR A 572 -31.12 -37.61 -1.03
CA THR A 572 -31.57 -36.17 -1.13
C THR A 572 -32.42 -35.76 0.06
N GLN A 573 -32.81 -36.71 0.95
CA GLN A 573 -33.64 -36.41 2.10
C GLN A 573 -33.08 -37.16 3.33
N TYR A 574 -32.75 -36.41 4.38
CA TYR A 574 -32.28 -36.89 5.67
C TYR A 574 -33.25 -36.38 6.77
N GLY A 575 -34.23 -37.21 7.11
CA GLY A 575 -35.27 -36.79 8.03
C GLY A 575 -36.02 -35.57 7.50
N SER A 576 -36.01 -34.47 8.22
CA SER A 576 -36.61 -33.18 7.81
C SER A 576 -35.72 -32.33 6.91
N TYR A 577 -34.46 -32.70 6.71
CA TYR A 577 -33.48 -31.92 5.93
C TYR A 577 -33.35 -32.44 4.49
N THR A 578 -33.30 -31.48 3.57
CA THR A 578 -33.06 -31.75 2.14
C THR A 578 -31.57 -31.61 1.86
N ALA A 579 -31.00 -32.53 1.11
CA ALA A 579 -29.60 -32.49 0.73
C ALA A 579 -29.43 -32.36 -0.79
N VAL A 580 -28.36 -31.69 -1.18
CA VAL A 580 -27.94 -31.58 -2.58
C VAL A 580 -26.89 -32.66 -2.84
N ILE A 581 -27.17 -33.53 -3.81
CA ILE A 581 -26.17 -34.50 -4.29
C ILE A 581 -25.41 -33.91 -5.46
N ASP A 582 -24.09 -33.95 -5.41
CA ASP A 582 -23.20 -33.55 -6.50
C ASP A 582 -22.06 -34.52 -6.71
N THR A 583 -21.60 -34.62 -7.95
CA THR A 583 -20.43 -35.42 -8.32
C THR A 583 -19.30 -34.50 -8.74
N THR A 584 -18.21 -34.53 -8.00
CA THR A 584 -16.98 -33.84 -8.33
C THR A 584 -16.00 -34.78 -9.03
N LYS A 585 -15.65 -34.46 -10.28
CA LYS A 585 -14.79 -35.28 -11.11
C LYS A 585 -13.36 -34.81 -11.12
N GLU A 586 -12.41 -35.72 -10.98
CA GLU A 586 -10.99 -35.49 -11.13
C GLU A 586 -10.42 -34.31 -10.33
N THR A 587 -10.95 -34.04 -9.13
CA THR A 587 -10.36 -33.06 -8.24
C THR A 587 -9.08 -33.60 -7.61
N THR A 588 -8.08 -32.75 -7.37
CA THR A 588 -6.86 -33.13 -6.65
C THR A 588 -7.06 -33.04 -5.14
N THR A 589 -6.34 -33.86 -4.39
CA THR A 589 -6.42 -33.85 -2.93
C THR A 589 -6.07 -32.52 -2.29
N ASN A 590 -5.28 -31.68 -2.98
CA ASN A 590 -4.86 -30.37 -2.49
C ASN A 590 -5.79 -29.22 -2.92
N SER A 591 -6.73 -29.42 -3.85
CA SER A 591 -7.56 -28.33 -4.34
C SER A 591 -8.62 -27.89 -3.33
N GLY A 592 -9.14 -28.86 -2.56
CA GLY A 592 -10.24 -28.61 -1.61
C GLY A 592 -11.52 -28.06 -2.25
N GLN A 593 -11.53 -27.79 -3.55
CA GLN A 593 -12.59 -27.04 -4.23
C GLN A 593 -13.70 -27.95 -4.74
N LEU A 594 -14.92 -27.63 -4.33
CA LEU A 594 -16.17 -28.17 -4.84
C LEU A 594 -17.01 -27.04 -5.45
N LYS A 595 -18.19 -27.37 -6.03
CA LYS A 595 -19.14 -26.34 -6.48
C LYS A 595 -19.69 -25.48 -5.33
N THR A 596 -19.74 -26.04 -4.11
CA THR A 596 -20.20 -25.40 -2.89
C THR A 596 -19.15 -24.52 -2.21
N GLY A 597 -17.89 -24.55 -2.66
CA GLY A 597 -16.76 -23.82 -2.06
C GLY A 597 -15.56 -24.73 -1.75
N TYR A 598 -14.70 -24.26 -0.84
CA TYR A 598 -13.53 -25.03 -0.39
C TYR A 598 -13.91 -25.89 0.80
N GLU A 599 -13.80 -27.23 0.63
CA GLU A 599 -14.17 -28.24 1.63
C GLU A 599 -13.01 -29.21 1.86
N TYR A 600 -11.94 -28.70 2.49
CA TYR A 600 -10.71 -29.48 2.69
C TYR A 600 -10.91 -30.73 3.54
N ASP A 601 -11.73 -30.65 4.60
CA ASP A 601 -12.01 -31.77 5.50
C ASP A 601 -12.73 -32.90 4.75
N LEU A 602 -13.68 -32.55 3.89
CA LEU A 602 -14.37 -33.53 3.05
C LEU A 602 -13.39 -34.24 2.09
N ILE A 603 -12.62 -33.46 1.34
CA ILE A 603 -11.67 -34.01 0.35
C ILE A 603 -10.64 -34.89 1.05
N SER A 604 -10.09 -34.47 2.19
CA SER A 604 -9.06 -35.26 2.90
C SER A 604 -9.59 -36.58 3.44
N GLN A 605 -10.80 -36.60 4.01
CA GLN A 605 -11.40 -37.81 4.54
C GLN A 605 -11.81 -38.78 3.42
N VAL A 606 -12.33 -38.29 2.30
CA VAL A 606 -12.71 -39.11 1.15
C VAL A 606 -11.49 -39.67 0.43
N ALA A 607 -10.41 -38.91 0.31
CA ALA A 607 -9.19 -39.29 -0.42
C ALA A 607 -8.47 -40.51 0.22
N ILE A 608 -8.65 -40.70 1.53
CA ILE A 608 -8.06 -41.84 2.27
C ILE A 608 -9.03 -43.03 2.43
N SER A 609 -10.28 -42.90 2.01
CA SER A 609 -11.26 -43.95 2.08
C SER A 609 -11.10 -44.96 0.93
N GLU A 610 -11.60 -46.19 1.11
CA GLU A 610 -11.68 -47.16 0.03
C GLU A 610 -12.81 -46.79 -0.95
N PRO A 611 -12.67 -47.11 -2.25
CA PRO A 611 -13.71 -46.87 -3.25
C PRO A 611 -15.08 -47.44 -2.82
N ASN A 612 -16.13 -46.66 -3.06
CA ASN A 612 -17.52 -46.94 -2.72
C ASN A 612 -17.83 -47.05 -1.21
N THR A 613 -16.86 -46.71 -0.33
CA THR A 613 -17.10 -46.63 1.12
C THR A 613 -17.84 -45.34 1.45
N PHE A 614 -18.88 -45.46 2.27
CA PHE A 614 -19.61 -44.31 2.78
C PHE A 614 -18.82 -43.61 3.89
N VAL A 615 -18.67 -42.32 3.79
CA VAL A 615 -17.93 -41.46 4.74
C VAL A 615 -18.85 -40.33 5.19
N GLY A 616 -18.91 -40.08 6.48
CA GLY A 616 -19.69 -38.98 7.09
C GLY A 616 -20.33 -39.40 8.41
N PRO A 617 -20.91 -38.45 9.16
CA PRO A 617 -21.04 -37.03 8.82
C PRO A 617 -19.73 -36.25 8.91
N ILE A 618 -19.46 -35.42 7.91
CA ILE A 618 -18.28 -34.56 7.85
C ILE A 618 -18.72 -33.10 8.00
N ARG A 619 -18.05 -32.39 8.89
CA ARG A 619 -18.26 -30.96 9.07
C ARG A 619 -17.60 -30.17 7.95
N GLY A 620 -18.38 -29.61 7.04
CA GLY A 620 -17.87 -28.68 6.02
C GLY A 620 -18.01 -27.22 6.41
N GLU A 621 -17.51 -26.35 5.56
CA GLU A 621 -17.69 -24.90 5.69
C GLU A 621 -19.15 -24.47 5.40
N SER A 622 -19.78 -25.12 4.44
CA SER A 622 -21.13 -24.77 3.96
C SER A 622 -22.25 -25.65 4.55
N GLY A 623 -21.92 -26.81 5.13
CA GLY A 623 -22.94 -27.75 5.61
C GLY A 623 -22.38 -29.06 6.15
N VAL A 624 -23.29 -30.00 6.40
CA VAL A 624 -23.00 -31.39 6.79
C VAL A 624 -22.86 -32.23 5.52
N TYR A 625 -21.74 -32.91 5.36
CA TYR A 625 -21.46 -33.73 4.18
C TYR A 625 -21.47 -35.21 4.50
N PHE A 626 -21.93 -35.95 3.52
CA PHE A 626 -21.76 -37.40 3.37
C PHE A 626 -21.19 -37.65 1.98
N ALA A 627 -20.26 -38.61 1.82
CA ALA A 627 -19.64 -38.83 0.54
C ALA A 627 -19.22 -40.28 0.32
N LYS A 628 -18.95 -40.60 -0.94
CA LYS A 628 -18.30 -41.85 -1.37
C LYS A 628 -17.21 -41.50 -2.38
N LEU A 629 -16.05 -42.13 -2.26
CA LEU A 629 -15.03 -42.14 -3.27
C LEU A 629 -15.48 -43.06 -4.43
N LEU A 630 -15.61 -42.54 -5.64
CA LEU A 630 -15.99 -43.32 -6.82
C LEU A 630 -14.75 -43.85 -7.54
N GLU A 631 -13.74 -43.00 -7.68
CA GLU A 631 -12.51 -43.35 -8.39
C GLU A 631 -11.32 -42.60 -7.81
N LYS A 632 -10.19 -43.26 -7.75
CA LYS A 632 -8.91 -42.70 -7.41
C LYS A 632 -7.89 -43.01 -8.49
N LYS A 633 -7.32 -41.99 -9.11
CA LYS A 633 -6.30 -42.09 -10.16
C LYS A 633 -4.98 -41.60 -9.59
N ASP A 634 -4.10 -42.56 -9.29
CA ASP A 634 -2.75 -42.22 -8.86
C ASP A 634 -1.89 -41.84 -10.08
N PRO A 635 -1.02 -40.82 -9.96
CA PRO A 635 -0.20 -40.33 -11.08
C PRO A 635 0.91 -41.31 -11.50
N GLY A 636 1.06 -42.41 -10.75
CA GLY A 636 2.17 -43.39 -10.91
C GLY A 636 3.43 -42.92 -10.14
N LYS A 637 4.36 -43.86 -9.99
CA LYS A 637 5.60 -43.58 -9.25
C LYS A 637 6.47 -42.59 -10.00
N GLN A 638 6.93 -41.55 -9.30
CA GLN A 638 7.91 -40.61 -9.83
C GLN A 638 9.29 -41.27 -9.92
N ASN A 639 9.73 -41.60 -11.15
CA ASN A 639 11.01 -42.29 -11.40
C ASN A 639 12.23 -41.34 -11.40
N ASN A 640 12.03 -40.03 -11.53
CA ASN A 640 13.11 -39.05 -11.56
C ASN A 640 12.97 -37.98 -10.46
N VAL A 641 13.16 -38.39 -9.22
CA VAL A 641 13.10 -37.54 -8.05
C VAL A 641 14.16 -36.44 -8.12
N ALA A 642 15.32 -36.67 -8.72
CA ALA A 642 16.41 -35.72 -8.87
C ALA A 642 15.97 -34.51 -9.74
N MET A 643 15.28 -34.79 -10.85
CA MET A 643 14.73 -33.72 -11.70
C MET A 643 13.63 -32.95 -10.97
N PHE A 644 12.74 -33.63 -10.26
CA PHE A 644 11.70 -32.99 -9.48
C PHE A 644 12.29 -32.09 -8.39
N ARG A 645 13.38 -32.52 -7.71
CA ARG A 645 14.08 -31.76 -6.69
C ARG A 645 14.58 -30.40 -7.21
N GLN A 646 15.00 -30.27 -8.47
CA GLN A 646 15.47 -28.98 -9.03
C GLN A 646 14.38 -27.92 -9.07
N PHE A 647 13.12 -28.32 -9.26
CA PHE A 647 11.97 -27.42 -9.35
C PHE A 647 11.18 -27.34 -8.05
N TYR A 648 11.50 -28.21 -7.10
CA TYR A 648 10.80 -28.24 -5.83
C TYR A 648 11.20 -27.05 -4.94
N LYS A 649 10.20 -26.33 -4.49
CA LYS A 649 10.35 -25.33 -3.42
C LYS A 649 9.53 -25.79 -2.22
N HIS A 650 10.19 -25.97 -1.06
CA HIS A 650 9.49 -26.33 0.16
C HIS A 650 8.39 -25.29 0.44
N PRO A 651 7.13 -25.68 0.69
CA PRO A 651 6.03 -24.74 0.90
C PRO A 651 6.31 -23.70 1.99
N ALA A 652 7.01 -24.10 3.06
CA ALA A 652 7.38 -23.20 4.15
C ALA A 652 8.49 -22.21 3.81
N VAL A 653 9.20 -22.30 2.69
CA VAL A 653 10.33 -21.40 2.37
C VAL A 653 9.93 -19.93 2.41
N ASN A 654 8.76 -19.60 1.85
CA ASN A 654 8.30 -18.20 1.80
C ASN A 654 7.78 -17.68 3.15
N THR A 655 7.29 -18.57 4.01
CA THR A 655 6.68 -18.23 5.30
C THR A 655 7.60 -18.44 6.49
N ALA A 656 8.63 -19.29 6.33
CA ALA A 656 9.54 -19.66 7.42
C ALA A 656 10.21 -18.45 8.07
N MET A 657 10.69 -17.50 7.26
CA MET A 657 11.31 -16.27 7.80
C MET A 657 10.32 -15.38 8.55
N THR A 658 9.09 -15.27 8.08
CA THR A 658 8.02 -14.50 8.75
C THR A 658 7.73 -15.09 10.13
N TYR A 659 7.53 -16.42 10.20
CA TYR A 659 7.27 -17.10 11.46
C TYR A 659 8.49 -17.08 12.40
N LEU A 660 9.69 -17.25 11.85
CA LEU A 660 10.92 -17.16 12.63
C LEU A 660 11.09 -15.76 13.22
N MET A 661 10.94 -14.70 12.43
CA MET A 661 11.06 -13.32 12.90
C MET A 661 10.02 -13.00 13.99
N ALA A 662 8.80 -13.49 13.85
CA ALA A 662 7.76 -13.37 14.88
C ALA A 662 8.17 -14.11 16.18
N ALA A 663 8.68 -15.34 16.07
CA ALA A 663 9.16 -16.12 17.19
C ALA A 663 10.36 -15.46 17.88
N LEU A 664 11.32 -14.94 17.12
CA LEU A 664 12.49 -14.22 17.66
C LEU A 664 12.08 -12.93 18.39
N LYS A 665 11.15 -12.14 17.82
CA LYS A 665 10.59 -10.95 18.47
C LYS A 665 9.97 -11.31 19.84
N LYS A 666 9.26 -12.42 19.90
CA LYS A 666 8.67 -12.93 21.15
C LYS A 666 9.74 -13.42 22.14
N ASN A 667 10.73 -14.16 21.67
CA ASN A 667 11.78 -14.75 22.50
C ASN A 667 12.71 -13.71 23.13
N TYR A 668 13.13 -12.72 22.36
CA TYR A 668 14.04 -11.68 22.84
C TYR A 668 13.38 -10.57 23.66
N GLY A 669 12.07 -10.54 23.70
CA GLY A 669 11.31 -9.55 24.45
C GLY A 669 11.34 -8.15 23.81
N VAL A 670 10.18 -7.64 23.53
CA VAL A 670 9.97 -6.30 22.98
C VAL A 670 9.10 -5.50 23.93
N VAL A 671 9.57 -4.31 24.29
CA VAL A 671 8.78 -3.34 25.05
C VAL A 671 8.59 -2.12 24.17
N ASP A 672 7.34 -1.79 23.86
CA ASP A 672 6.97 -0.68 22.99
C ASP A 672 6.38 0.46 23.82
N HIS A 673 7.00 1.63 23.77
CA HIS A 673 6.57 2.83 24.49
C HIS A 673 6.15 3.94 23.52
N ARG A 674 5.96 3.64 22.24
CA ARG A 674 5.67 4.64 21.22
C ARG A 674 4.41 5.46 21.52
N SER A 675 3.40 4.85 22.15
CA SER A 675 2.19 5.54 22.60
C SER A 675 2.43 6.77 23.47
N LYS A 676 3.61 6.88 24.11
CA LYS A 676 4.00 8.04 24.93
C LYS A 676 4.56 9.20 24.10
N PHE A 677 4.92 8.96 22.86
CA PHE A 677 5.58 9.96 21.99
C PHE A 677 4.71 10.42 20.84
N PHE A 678 3.80 9.58 20.37
CA PHE A 678 2.93 9.92 19.24
C PHE A 678 1.67 9.03 19.18
#